data_a5f01a9ec7b232a6eaca5c3b734996d9
#
_entry.id   a5f01a9ec7b232a6eaca5c3b734996d9
#
_cell.length_a   1.000
_cell.length_b   1.000
_cell.length_c   1.000
_cell.angle_alpha   90.00
_cell.angle_beta   90.00
_cell.angle_gamma   90.00
#
_symmetry.space_group_name_H-M   'P 1'
#
loop_
_entity.id
_entity.type
_entity.pdbx_description
1 polymer ?
#
loop_
_entity_poly.entity_id
_entity_poly.type
_entity_poly.pdbx_seq_one_letter_code
_entity_poly.pdbx_strand_id
1 'polypeptide(L)'
;MKNFEILAPAGAEEQLKAAVRSGANAVYLGVDNFNARRNADNFTTDSLKEAVKYCRLRNVKVYVTLNTLVFDRELEELYKTVKEIARSGADAVIVQDFATVRALKEICPQMPLHGSTQMAVHNVSGAKLLEEKGFSRIVLARELSLEEMKAIRKEVGTELEVFVHGAHCMSASGNCYLSAMLGERSGNRGLCAQGCRLNWKNRHNREYALSLKDMSYLDRINSLMKIGIDSFKIEGRMKRPEYVAAAVDSLKKAMENQVYDKTALRSVFSRNGFTDGYLQGKRDVSMFGYRMKEDVTSAVGVLKDLESLYKNEIRPNKADAKLILEKDKPAVLFLSSKGATAKVTGEIPQEPRTAPLSEEIAFRNLSKLGDTPFFLDSLEFENPHGLTLPAAAVNALRREGANELENILGEKTYGIFDAQPPVFSDRETAEKPKTRIRLQRFSQYSEDFEKADLLILPLDEILKNIEKIECLPVKIAAELPALIYPEDEDEVLKKLAKIKKSGIVRGVTGNIGGIHLLKKAGFRILGSHGLNITNSLSAEAYGAMGLSDITLSFELSEKALKNISSDIPRGAYIYGYLPIMLMRACPQKSENGCLDCTGNTVLTDRKGIDFPFLCHNKKYGVLHNSVPLYTGDKNLRNLDFVTFFFTVESKKECEKIYDAYLNNKIPEGRKTNGLLSRELL
;
A
#
# COMPACT_ATOMS: atom_id res chain seq x y z
N MET A 1 5.29 5.34 -28.62
CA MET A 1 5.40 6.11 -27.36
C MET A 1 5.08 5.16 -26.21
N LYS A 2 5.74 5.27 -25.05
CA LYS A 2 5.41 4.47 -23.86
C LYS A 2 3.99 4.85 -23.40
N ASN A 3 3.12 3.86 -23.20
CA ASN A 3 1.80 4.12 -22.64
C ASN A 3 1.94 4.25 -21.12
N PHE A 4 1.71 5.43 -20.61
CA PHE A 4 1.65 5.71 -19.17
C PHE A 4 0.25 5.43 -18.64
N GLU A 5 0.17 4.93 -17.40
CA GLU A 5 -1.09 4.55 -16.78
C GLU A 5 -1.53 5.58 -15.73
N ILE A 6 -2.78 6.03 -15.81
CA ILE A 6 -3.47 6.76 -14.74
C ILE A 6 -4.24 5.74 -13.91
N LEU A 7 -3.83 5.56 -12.65
CA LEU A 7 -4.45 4.64 -11.71
C LEU A 7 -5.30 5.42 -10.69
N ALA A 8 -6.61 5.30 -10.81
CA ALA A 8 -7.58 6.04 -10.01
C ALA A 8 -8.15 5.21 -8.85
N PRO A 9 -8.51 5.84 -7.71
CA PRO A 9 -9.17 5.18 -6.59
C PRO A 9 -10.65 4.94 -6.86
N ALA A 10 -11.17 3.78 -6.46
CA ALA A 10 -12.60 3.51 -6.40
C ALA A 10 -12.94 2.92 -5.02
N GLY A 11 -13.72 3.64 -4.22
CA GLY A 11 -14.21 3.20 -2.91
C GLY A 11 -15.60 2.58 -2.98
N ALA A 12 -16.38 2.94 -4.03
CA ALA A 12 -17.69 2.43 -4.36
C ALA A 12 -17.96 2.59 -5.86
N GLU A 13 -19.12 2.16 -6.32
CA GLU A 13 -19.51 2.16 -7.74
C GLU A 13 -19.50 3.58 -8.36
N GLU A 14 -19.94 4.58 -7.63
CA GLU A 14 -19.97 5.98 -8.13
C GLU A 14 -18.57 6.51 -8.42
N GLN A 15 -17.60 6.28 -7.51
CA GLN A 15 -16.20 6.66 -7.74
C GLN A 15 -15.58 5.86 -8.89
N LEU A 16 -15.94 4.59 -9.05
CA LEU A 16 -15.49 3.75 -10.16
C LEU A 16 -15.97 4.34 -11.50
N LYS A 17 -17.26 4.68 -11.61
CA LYS A 17 -17.82 5.32 -12.82
C LYS A 17 -17.15 6.67 -13.08
N ALA A 18 -16.95 7.48 -12.03
CA ALA A 18 -16.27 8.77 -12.14
C ALA A 18 -14.84 8.61 -12.65
N ALA A 19 -14.07 7.65 -12.13
CA ALA A 19 -12.72 7.36 -12.58
C ALA A 19 -12.66 6.95 -14.05
N VAL A 20 -13.48 5.98 -14.44
CA VAL A 20 -13.52 5.41 -15.78
C VAL A 20 -13.94 6.47 -16.81
N ARG A 21 -15.05 7.20 -16.54
CA ARG A 21 -15.60 8.18 -17.46
C ARG A 21 -14.74 9.43 -17.61
N SER A 22 -13.89 9.74 -16.61
CA SER A 22 -12.92 10.85 -16.69
C SER A 22 -11.61 10.46 -17.35
N GLY A 23 -11.42 9.18 -17.74
CA GLY A 23 -10.29 8.72 -18.56
C GLY A 23 -9.16 8.02 -17.79
N ALA A 24 -9.44 7.40 -16.66
CA ALA A 24 -8.49 6.50 -16.00
C ALA A 24 -8.18 5.27 -16.86
N ASN A 25 -6.94 4.80 -16.86
CA ASN A 25 -6.51 3.58 -17.55
C ASN A 25 -6.66 2.34 -16.64
N ALA A 26 -6.64 2.55 -15.34
CA ALA A 26 -6.84 1.52 -14.34
C ALA A 26 -7.52 2.10 -13.10
N VAL A 27 -8.21 1.25 -12.36
CA VAL A 27 -8.78 1.58 -11.05
C VAL A 27 -8.25 0.62 -10.00
N TYR A 28 -8.06 1.11 -8.76
CA TYR A 28 -7.80 0.24 -7.63
C TYR A 28 -8.91 0.35 -6.60
N LEU A 29 -9.35 -0.79 -6.12
CA LEU A 29 -10.47 -0.93 -5.21
C LEU A 29 -10.16 -1.95 -4.10
N GLY A 30 -10.97 -1.97 -3.06
CA GLY A 30 -10.86 -2.92 -1.95
C GLY A 30 -12.11 -3.80 -1.88
N VAL A 31 -11.92 -5.01 -1.42
CA VAL A 31 -13.00 -5.87 -0.92
C VAL A 31 -13.18 -5.64 0.58
N ASP A 32 -14.20 -6.22 1.19
CA ASP A 32 -14.57 -5.97 2.60
C ASP A 32 -13.41 -6.20 3.59
N ASN A 33 -12.57 -7.21 3.35
CA ASN A 33 -11.46 -7.58 4.20
C ASN A 33 -10.09 -7.28 3.57
N PHE A 34 -9.03 -7.28 4.39
CA PHE A 34 -7.60 -7.23 4.00
C PHE A 34 -7.18 -5.99 3.19
N ASN A 35 -7.87 -4.86 3.30
CA ASN A 35 -7.50 -3.64 2.58
C ASN A 35 -7.22 -2.45 3.51
N ALA A 36 -6.29 -1.56 3.10
CA ALA A 36 -5.81 -0.40 3.86
C ALA A 36 -6.86 0.73 4.04
N ARG A 37 -8.08 0.56 3.55
CA ARG A 37 -9.22 1.49 3.73
C ARG A 37 -10.48 0.70 4.08
N ARG A 38 -10.40 -0.04 5.19
CA ARG A 38 -11.50 -0.89 5.68
C ARG A 38 -12.81 -0.12 5.93
N ASN A 39 -12.73 1.18 6.22
CA ASN A 39 -13.89 2.05 6.42
C ASN A 39 -14.46 2.67 5.13
N ALA A 40 -13.98 2.32 3.94
CA ALA A 40 -14.65 2.64 2.68
C ALA A 40 -15.84 1.67 2.50
N ASP A 41 -16.77 1.98 1.59
CA ASP A 41 -17.91 1.10 1.32
C ASP A 41 -17.47 -0.25 0.76
N ASN A 42 -16.33 -0.27 0.05
CA ASN A 42 -15.69 -1.45 -0.54
C ASN A 42 -16.63 -2.25 -1.49
N PHE A 43 -16.13 -3.32 -2.06
CA PHE A 43 -16.87 -4.16 -3.00
C PHE A 43 -17.09 -5.55 -2.40
N THR A 44 -18.32 -6.05 -2.47
CA THR A 44 -18.63 -7.45 -2.20
C THR A 44 -18.15 -8.30 -3.38
N THR A 45 -18.16 -9.61 -3.25
CA THR A 45 -17.79 -10.54 -4.34
C THR A 45 -18.60 -10.28 -5.63
N ASP A 46 -19.91 -10.10 -5.50
CA ASP A 46 -20.80 -9.88 -6.65
C ASP A 46 -20.55 -8.51 -7.28
N SER A 47 -20.51 -7.45 -6.49
CA SER A 47 -20.24 -6.10 -7.00
C SER A 47 -18.81 -5.96 -7.57
N LEU A 48 -17.84 -6.75 -7.11
CA LEU A 48 -16.51 -6.83 -7.69
C LEU A 48 -16.56 -7.40 -9.11
N LYS A 49 -17.31 -8.49 -9.35
CA LYS A 49 -17.46 -9.09 -10.67
C LYS A 49 -18.08 -8.10 -11.66
N GLU A 50 -19.11 -7.38 -11.25
CA GLU A 50 -19.74 -6.35 -12.06
C GLU A 50 -18.80 -5.16 -12.32
N ALA A 51 -18.05 -4.72 -11.32
CA ALA A 51 -17.04 -3.66 -11.46
C ALA A 51 -15.95 -4.05 -12.46
N VAL A 52 -15.45 -5.29 -12.40
CA VAL A 52 -14.45 -5.82 -13.34
C VAL A 52 -15.01 -5.85 -14.76
N LYS A 53 -16.25 -6.36 -14.95
CA LYS A 53 -16.94 -6.39 -16.25
C LYS A 53 -17.11 -4.97 -16.80
N TYR A 54 -17.62 -4.04 -15.99
CA TYR A 54 -17.83 -2.63 -16.39
C TYR A 54 -16.52 -1.99 -16.88
N CYS A 55 -15.44 -2.15 -16.12
CA CYS A 55 -14.14 -1.58 -16.46
C CYS A 55 -13.54 -2.23 -17.71
N ARG A 56 -13.57 -3.55 -17.82
CA ARG A 56 -13.02 -4.30 -18.97
C ARG A 56 -13.67 -3.90 -20.29
N LEU A 57 -14.99 -3.78 -20.28
CA LEU A 57 -15.74 -3.31 -21.44
C LEU A 57 -15.36 -1.88 -21.86
N ARG A 58 -14.72 -1.11 -20.97
CA ARG A 58 -14.23 0.25 -21.22
C ARG A 58 -12.71 0.36 -21.34
N ASN A 59 -12.03 -0.78 -21.50
CA ASN A 59 -10.56 -0.87 -21.62
C ASN A 59 -9.83 -0.35 -20.38
N VAL A 60 -10.43 -0.44 -19.19
CA VAL A 60 -9.86 -0.04 -17.90
C VAL A 60 -9.54 -1.29 -17.08
N LYS A 61 -8.31 -1.37 -16.54
CA LYS A 61 -7.88 -2.47 -15.68
C LYS A 61 -8.39 -2.30 -14.26
N VAL A 62 -8.55 -3.41 -13.54
CA VAL A 62 -8.97 -3.43 -12.14
C VAL A 62 -7.92 -4.11 -11.27
N TYR A 63 -7.40 -3.38 -10.27
CA TYR A 63 -6.45 -3.90 -9.29
C TYR A 63 -7.08 -3.96 -7.91
N VAL A 64 -7.15 -5.17 -7.34
CA VAL A 64 -7.75 -5.38 -6.04
C VAL A 64 -6.70 -5.24 -4.94
N THR A 65 -7.02 -4.52 -3.88
CA THR A 65 -6.10 -4.33 -2.75
C THR A 65 -6.32 -5.40 -1.68
N LEU A 66 -5.31 -6.23 -1.44
CA LEU A 66 -5.12 -7.08 -0.26
C LEU A 66 -3.83 -6.63 0.45
N ASN A 67 -3.80 -5.37 0.88
CA ASN A 67 -2.60 -4.65 1.27
C ASN A 67 -2.58 -4.27 2.75
N THR A 68 -3.00 -5.19 3.60
CA THR A 68 -2.86 -5.12 5.06
C THR A 68 -2.12 -6.33 5.59
N LEU A 69 -1.68 -6.25 6.84
CA LEU A 69 -1.16 -7.41 7.57
C LEU A 69 -2.28 -8.42 7.83
N VAL A 70 -1.92 -9.69 7.83
CA VAL A 70 -2.83 -10.83 8.08
C VAL A 70 -2.41 -11.50 9.39
N PHE A 71 -3.36 -12.01 10.17
CA PHE A 71 -3.11 -12.85 11.33
C PHE A 71 -3.37 -14.33 11.00
N ASP A 72 -2.73 -15.27 11.69
CA ASP A 72 -2.94 -16.71 11.44
C ASP A 72 -4.42 -17.13 11.50
N ARG A 73 -5.21 -16.54 12.42
CA ARG A 73 -6.65 -16.77 12.52
C ARG A 73 -7.47 -16.36 11.31
N GLU A 74 -6.87 -15.60 10.40
CA GLU A 74 -7.54 -15.04 9.21
C GLU A 74 -7.12 -15.76 7.91
N LEU A 75 -6.23 -16.76 7.98
CA LEU A 75 -5.69 -17.42 6.79
C LEU A 75 -6.76 -18.13 5.96
N GLU A 76 -7.74 -18.80 6.59
CA GLU A 76 -8.84 -19.44 5.87
C GLU A 76 -9.67 -18.42 5.06
N GLU A 77 -10.01 -17.29 5.70
CA GLU A 77 -10.74 -16.21 5.03
C GLU A 77 -9.91 -15.54 3.93
N LEU A 78 -8.59 -15.42 4.13
CA LEU A 78 -7.69 -14.92 3.10
C LEU A 78 -7.72 -15.81 1.85
N TYR A 79 -7.57 -17.14 2.02
CA TYR A 79 -7.57 -18.09 0.89
C TYR A 79 -8.91 -18.06 0.15
N LYS A 80 -10.04 -17.97 0.87
CA LYS A 80 -11.37 -17.80 0.28
C LYS A 80 -11.46 -16.49 -0.52
N THR A 81 -11.04 -15.37 0.07
CA THR A 81 -11.05 -14.05 -0.60
C THR A 81 -10.20 -14.05 -1.86
N VAL A 82 -9.01 -14.69 -1.84
CA VAL A 82 -8.16 -14.83 -3.03
C VAL A 82 -8.83 -15.62 -4.15
N LYS A 83 -9.53 -16.73 -3.82
CA LYS A 83 -10.31 -17.50 -4.81
C LYS A 83 -11.40 -16.64 -5.46
N GLU A 84 -12.11 -15.85 -4.68
CA GLU A 84 -13.17 -14.95 -5.16
C GLU A 84 -12.62 -13.86 -6.08
N ILE A 85 -11.51 -13.23 -5.70
CA ILE A 85 -10.82 -12.24 -6.55
C ILE A 85 -10.37 -12.86 -7.87
N ALA A 86 -9.82 -14.08 -7.84
CA ALA A 86 -9.43 -14.78 -9.06
C ALA A 86 -10.64 -15.07 -9.96
N ARG A 87 -11.79 -15.48 -9.37
CA ARG A 87 -13.04 -15.71 -10.11
C ARG A 87 -13.63 -14.43 -10.71
N SER A 88 -13.41 -13.28 -10.09
CA SER A 88 -13.90 -11.99 -10.65
C SER A 88 -13.20 -11.59 -11.94
N GLY A 89 -12.03 -12.18 -12.24
CA GLY A 89 -11.22 -11.83 -13.41
C GLY A 89 -10.46 -10.51 -13.26
N ALA A 90 -10.23 -10.00 -12.05
CA ALA A 90 -9.40 -8.81 -11.79
C ALA A 90 -8.02 -8.92 -12.45
N ASP A 91 -7.40 -7.78 -12.79
CA ASP A 91 -6.17 -7.77 -13.59
C ASP A 91 -4.89 -7.91 -12.78
N ALA A 92 -4.91 -7.54 -11.48
CA ALA A 92 -3.80 -7.72 -10.55
C ALA A 92 -4.27 -7.59 -9.09
N VAL A 93 -3.41 -8.02 -8.15
CA VAL A 93 -3.62 -7.81 -6.72
C VAL A 93 -2.47 -6.99 -6.12
N ILE A 94 -2.82 -5.93 -5.37
CA ILE A 94 -1.86 -5.08 -4.65
C ILE A 94 -1.70 -5.65 -3.24
N VAL A 95 -0.50 -6.11 -2.88
CA VAL A 95 -0.24 -6.87 -1.66
C VAL A 95 0.80 -6.22 -0.76
N GLN A 96 0.71 -6.48 0.55
CA GLN A 96 1.72 -6.12 1.56
C GLN A 96 2.30 -7.37 2.22
N ASP A 97 1.46 -8.27 2.67
CA ASP A 97 1.80 -9.43 3.49
C ASP A 97 2.23 -10.63 2.63
N PHE A 98 3.30 -11.32 3.02
CA PHE A 98 3.77 -12.50 2.28
C PHE A 98 2.84 -13.72 2.39
N ALA A 99 1.94 -13.76 3.39
CA ALA A 99 0.86 -14.75 3.41
C ALA A 99 -0.07 -14.58 2.20
N THR A 100 -0.40 -13.33 1.87
CA THR A 100 -1.20 -13.02 0.68
C THR A 100 -0.47 -13.38 -0.61
N VAL A 101 0.84 -13.13 -0.68
CA VAL A 101 1.68 -13.55 -1.83
C VAL A 101 1.65 -15.06 -2.01
N ARG A 102 1.78 -15.82 -0.90
CA ARG A 102 1.75 -17.27 -0.94
C ARG A 102 0.37 -17.80 -1.38
N ALA A 103 -0.71 -17.31 -0.79
CA ALA A 103 -2.08 -17.71 -1.17
C ALA A 103 -2.34 -17.46 -2.66
N LEU A 104 -1.92 -16.31 -3.21
CA LEU A 104 -2.05 -16.00 -4.63
C LEU A 104 -1.25 -16.96 -5.51
N LYS A 105 -0.01 -17.27 -5.15
CA LYS A 105 0.83 -18.20 -5.91
C LYS A 105 0.30 -19.64 -5.90
N GLU A 106 -0.33 -20.06 -4.83
CA GLU A 106 -0.92 -21.40 -4.70
C GLU A 106 -2.28 -21.51 -5.42
N ILE A 107 -3.10 -20.46 -5.38
CA ILE A 107 -4.47 -20.46 -5.92
C ILE A 107 -4.50 -20.01 -7.40
N CYS A 108 -3.78 -18.96 -7.73
CA CYS A 108 -3.84 -18.32 -9.06
C CYS A 108 -2.45 -17.78 -9.46
N PRO A 109 -1.47 -18.65 -9.77
CA PRO A 109 -0.07 -18.27 -10.01
C PRO A 109 0.10 -17.30 -11.20
N GLN A 110 -0.83 -17.24 -12.12
CA GLN A 110 -0.84 -16.30 -13.24
C GLN A 110 -1.38 -14.90 -12.90
N MET A 111 -1.92 -14.68 -11.69
CA MET A 111 -2.39 -13.37 -11.24
C MET A 111 -1.20 -12.44 -10.99
N PRO A 112 -1.10 -11.28 -11.65
CA PRO A 112 -0.01 -10.34 -11.42
C PRO A 112 0.00 -9.79 -9.99
N LEU A 113 1.21 -9.71 -9.40
CA LEU A 113 1.45 -9.20 -8.05
C LEU A 113 2.00 -7.77 -8.12
N HIS A 114 1.32 -6.82 -7.49
CA HIS A 114 1.79 -5.47 -7.32
C HIS A 114 2.19 -5.25 -5.85
N GLY A 115 3.46 -4.91 -5.61
CA GLY A 115 3.95 -4.60 -4.26
C GLY A 115 3.36 -3.28 -3.78
N SER A 116 2.62 -3.31 -2.67
CA SER A 116 2.03 -2.12 -2.07
C SER A 116 3.08 -1.13 -1.56
N THR A 117 2.76 0.17 -1.54
CA THR A 117 3.57 1.17 -0.81
C THR A 117 3.76 0.82 0.67
N GLN A 118 2.87 0.00 1.24
CA GLN A 118 2.99 -0.51 2.61
C GLN A 118 4.18 -1.47 2.81
N MET A 119 4.79 -1.99 1.75
CA MET A 119 6.04 -2.76 1.79
C MET A 119 7.28 -1.86 1.97
N ALA A 120 7.10 -0.53 2.04
CA ALA A 120 8.14 0.44 2.32
C ALA A 120 9.35 0.36 1.37
N VAL A 121 9.13 0.23 0.06
CA VAL A 121 10.21 0.20 -0.93
C VAL A 121 10.71 1.61 -1.19
N HIS A 122 11.84 1.96 -0.60
CA HIS A 122 12.44 3.29 -0.68
C HIS A 122 13.90 3.29 -1.16
N ASN A 123 14.39 2.14 -1.66
CA ASN A 123 15.73 2.01 -2.18
C ASN A 123 15.83 0.96 -3.30
N VAL A 124 17.00 0.91 -3.95
CA VAL A 124 17.30 -0.03 -5.05
C VAL A 124 17.24 -1.47 -4.55
N SER A 125 17.84 -1.75 -3.41
CA SER A 125 17.94 -3.10 -2.84
C SER A 125 16.57 -3.69 -2.53
N GLY A 126 15.62 -2.89 -2.03
CA GLY A 126 14.24 -3.33 -1.79
C GLY A 126 13.48 -3.60 -3.08
N ALA A 127 13.67 -2.76 -4.09
CA ALA A 127 13.05 -2.96 -5.40
C ALA A 127 13.58 -4.24 -6.08
N LYS A 128 14.89 -4.48 -6.06
CA LYS A 128 15.51 -5.71 -6.59
C LYS A 128 14.99 -6.97 -5.88
N LEU A 129 14.85 -6.93 -4.56
CA LEU A 129 14.32 -8.08 -3.82
C LEU A 129 12.89 -8.43 -4.25
N LEU A 130 12.01 -7.44 -4.44
CA LEU A 130 10.65 -7.70 -4.91
C LEU A 130 10.63 -8.17 -6.38
N GLU A 131 11.47 -7.62 -7.24
CA GLU A 131 11.64 -8.11 -8.61
C GLU A 131 12.06 -9.58 -8.65
N GLU A 132 13.07 -9.99 -7.84
CA GLU A 132 13.50 -11.39 -7.68
C GLU A 132 12.37 -12.29 -7.14
N LYS A 133 11.44 -11.77 -6.36
CA LYS A 133 10.27 -12.49 -5.85
C LYS A 133 9.12 -12.58 -6.84
N GLY A 134 9.26 -12.00 -8.04
CA GLY A 134 8.30 -12.08 -9.14
C GLY A 134 7.15 -11.07 -9.06
N PHE A 135 7.37 -9.95 -8.39
CA PHE A 135 6.41 -8.83 -8.47
C PHE A 135 6.49 -8.18 -9.84
N SER A 136 5.33 -8.03 -10.51
CA SER A 136 5.23 -7.40 -11.83
C SER A 136 5.24 -5.87 -11.75
N ARG A 137 4.90 -5.29 -10.58
CA ARG A 137 4.89 -3.86 -10.32
C ARG A 137 5.23 -3.56 -8.86
N ILE A 138 5.91 -2.44 -8.63
CA ILE A 138 6.28 -1.97 -7.29
C ILE A 138 5.77 -0.54 -7.10
N VAL A 139 4.93 -0.33 -6.07
CA VAL A 139 4.51 1.01 -5.64
C VAL A 139 5.59 1.57 -4.73
N LEU A 140 6.33 2.55 -5.21
CA LEU A 140 7.40 3.18 -4.46
C LEU A 140 6.88 3.96 -3.24
N ALA A 141 7.74 4.10 -2.24
CA ALA A 141 7.46 4.92 -1.06
C ALA A 141 7.20 6.38 -1.46
N ARG A 142 6.24 7.04 -0.78
CA ARG A 142 5.75 8.39 -1.11
C ARG A 142 6.76 9.49 -0.80
N GLU A 143 7.73 9.20 0.03
CA GLU A 143 8.74 10.12 0.53
C GLU A 143 10.00 10.22 -0.34
N LEU A 144 10.02 9.56 -1.50
CA LEU A 144 11.14 9.60 -2.43
C LEU A 144 11.19 10.89 -3.26
N SER A 145 12.40 11.36 -3.52
CA SER A 145 12.68 12.41 -4.49
C SER A 145 12.75 11.88 -5.92
N LEU A 146 12.71 12.78 -6.91
CA LEU A 146 12.85 12.44 -8.32
C LEU A 146 14.16 11.70 -8.63
N GLU A 147 15.28 12.15 -8.04
CA GLU A 147 16.58 11.53 -8.26
C GLU A 147 16.68 10.13 -7.66
N GLU A 148 16.07 9.92 -6.48
CA GLU A 148 16.01 8.60 -5.86
C GLU A 148 15.12 7.62 -6.67
N MET A 149 13.97 8.08 -7.18
CA MET A 149 13.13 7.28 -8.08
C MET A 149 13.87 6.93 -9.38
N LYS A 150 14.64 7.88 -9.94
CA LYS A 150 15.48 7.66 -11.12
C LYS A 150 16.57 6.63 -10.85
N ALA A 151 17.21 6.68 -9.67
CA ALA A 151 18.21 5.69 -9.27
C ALA A 151 17.59 4.27 -9.19
N ILE A 152 16.40 4.13 -8.60
CA ILE A 152 15.68 2.85 -8.56
C ILE A 152 15.33 2.39 -9.98
N ARG A 153 14.75 3.27 -10.82
CA ARG A 153 14.34 2.92 -12.20
C ARG A 153 15.48 2.40 -13.05
N LYS A 154 16.69 2.94 -12.84
CA LYS A 154 17.88 2.50 -13.59
C LYS A 154 18.27 1.05 -13.34
N GLU A 155 17.96 0.54 -12.16
CA GLU A 155 18.46 -0.74 -11.63
C GLU A 155 17.46 -1.90 -11.68
N VAL A 156 16.17 -1.62 -11.95
CA VAL A 156 15.12 -2.64 -12.01
C VAL A 156 14.33 -2.56 -13.32
N GLY A 157 13.92 -3.71 -13.86
CA GLY A 157 13.08 -3.84 -15.05
C GLY A 157 11.58 -3.80 -14.74
N THR A 158 11.19 -4.19 -13.53
CA THR A 158 9.82 -4.24 -13.03
C THR A 158 9.10 -2.89 -13.15
N GLU A 159 7.81 -2.89 -13.45
CA GLU A 159 7.02 -1.64 -13.51
C GLU A 159 7.07 -0.89 -12.18
N LEU A 160 7.23 0.43 -12.26
CA LEU A 160 7.22 1.32 -11.10
C LEU A 160 5.97 2.20 -11.10
N GLU A 161 5.32 2.24 -9.95
CA GLU A 161 4.12 3.04 -9.69
C GLU A 161 4.44 4.07 -8.59
N VAL A 162 3.98 5.32 -8.77
CA VAL A 162 4.15 6.38 -7.77
C VAL A 162 2.83 7.10 -7.52
N PHE A 163 2.62 7.49 -6.27
CA PHE A 163 1.53 8.42 -5.95
C PHE A 163 1.86 9.82 -6.43
N VAL A 164 0.93 10.45 -7.15
CA VAL A 164 1.12 11.78 -7.73
C VAL A 164 0.16 12.84 -7.22
N HIS A 165 -0.97 12.44 -6.61
CA HIS A 165 -1.96 13.37 -6.08
C HIS A 165 -2.71 12.78 -4.88
N GLY A 166 -3.06 13.64 -3.92
CA GLY A 166 -3.96 13.34 -2.80
C GLY A 166 -3.30 13.36 -1.42
N ALA A 167 -3.90 12.67 -0.46
CA ALA A 167 -3.48 12.73 0.94
C ALA A 167 -2.05 12.22 1.16
N HIS A 168 -1.22 13.07 1.79
CA HIS A 168 0.15 12.74 2.13
C HIS A 168 0.26 12.16 3.54
N CYS A 169 0.95 11.02 3.68
CA CYS A 169 1.21 10.41 4.97
C CYS A 169 2.47 11.02 5.60
N MET A 170 2.46 11.27 6.93
CA MET A 170 3.62 11.74 7.67
C MET A 170 4.65 10.63 7.89
N SER A 171 4.17 9.42 8.13
CA SER A 171 5.03 8.25 8.36
C SER A 171 5.51 7.64 7.06
N ALA A 172 6.71 7.10 7.07
CA ALA A 172 7.12 6.11 6.07
C ALA A 172 6.07 5.00 6.02
N SER A 173 5.64 4.65 4.80
CA SER A 173 4.53 3.71 4.58
C SER A 173 4.82 2.36 5.25
N GLY A 174 3.80 1.75 5.86
CA GLY A 174 3.94 0.47 6.59
C GLY A 174 4.64 0.56 7.96
N ASN A 175 5.14 1.75 8.36
CA ASN A 175 5.89 1.95 9.60
C ASN A 175 5.21 2.94 10.56
N CYS A 176 3.87 2.88 10.65
CA CYS A 176 3.10 3.71 11.56
C CYS A 176 2.24 2.85 12.48
N TYR A 177 2.55 2.89 13.76
CA TYR A 177 1.83 2.18 14.82
C TYR A 177 1.08 3.14 15.75
N LEU A 178 1.07 4.45 15.44
CA LEU A 178 0.48 5.49 16.28
C LEU A 178 -0.98 5.19 16.64
N SER A 179 -1.80 4.84 15.65
CA SER A 179 -3.22 4.57 15.87
C SER A 179 -3.46 3.28 16.64
N ALA A 180 -2.62 2.26 16.47
CA ALA A 180 -2.69 1.00 17.22
C ALA A 180 -2.36 1.24 18.70
N MET A 181 -1.26 1.94 18.98
CA MET A 181 -0.79 2.19 20.36
C MET A 181 -1.68 3.14 21.17
N LEU A 182 -2.27 4.16 20.53
CA LEU A 182 -3.09 5.16 21.21
C LEU A 182 -4.59 4.87 21.17
N GLY A 183 -5.05 3.97 20.32
CA GLY A 183 -6.50 3.76 20.11
C GLY A 183 -6.89 2.37 19.57
N GLU A 184 -6.00 1.38 19.65
CA GLU A 184 -6.25 -0.01 19.26
C GLU A 184 -6.71 -0.19 17.80
N ARG A 185 -6.43 0.81 16.95
CA ARG A 185 -6.83 0.86 15.54
C ARG A 185 -5.61 0.80 14.64
N SER A 186 -5.19 -0.39 14.22
CA SER A 186 -3.98 -0.54 13.41
C SER A 186 -4.10 0.14 12.04
N GLY A 187 -3.17 1.06 11.76
CA GLY A 187 -2.99 1.65 10.44
C GLY A 187 -2.51 0.63 9.41
N ASN A 188 -1.77 -0.38 9.83
CA ASN A 188 -1.27 -1.47 9.00
C ASN A 188 -2.37 -2.50 8.65
N ARG A 189 -3.52 -2.39 9.33
CA ARG A 189 -4.71 -3.21 9.10
C ARG A 189 -5.91 -2.40 8.57
N GLY A 190 -5.64 -1.21 8.01
CA GLY A 190 -6.65 -0.38 7.35
C GLY A 190 -7.50 0.50 8.27
N LEU A 191 -7.23 0.53 9.58
CA LEU A 191 -8.04 1.24 10.58
C LEU A 191 -7.37 2.52 11.10
N CYS A 192 -6.50 3.16 10.33
CA CYS A 192 -5.81 4.39 10.71
C CYS A 192 -6.78 5.47 11.20
N ALA A 193 -6.61 5.92 12.45
CA ALA A 193 -7.41 6.99 13.06
C ALA A 193 -6.91 8.40 12.71
N GLN A 194 -5.89 8.52 11.85
CA GLN A 194 -5.27 9.79 11.46
C GLN A 194 -4.75 10.61 12.65
N GLY A 195 -4.21 9.97 13.69
CA GLY A 195 -3.68 10.61 14.89
C GLY A 195 -2.62 11.69 14.62
N CYS A 196 -1.87 11.59 13.51
CA CYS A 196 -0.94 12.63 13.05
C CYS A 196 -1.62 13.94 12.61
N ARG A 197 -2.95 13.94 12.38
CA ARG A 197 -3.74 15.13 12.01
C ARG A 197 -4.29 15.89 13.20
N LEU A 198 -4.14 15.36 14.41
CA LEU A 198 -4.49 16.04 15.64
C LEU A 198 -3.47 17.13 15.96
N ASN A 199 -3.79 18.00 16.93
CA ASN A 199 -2.89 19.05 17.34
C ASN A 199 -1.73 18.49 18.16
N TRP A 200 -0.57 18.34 17.51
CA TRP A 200 0.71 18.03 18.10
C TRP A 200 1.58 19.28 18.12
N LYS A 201 2.25 19.54 19.23
CA LYS A 201 3.18 20.67 19.35
C LYS A 201 4.62 20.18 19.29
N ASN A 202 5.44 20.89 18.54
CA ASN A 202 6.89 20.66 18.52
C ASN A 202 7.63 21.53 19.54
N ARG A 203 8.95 21.40 19.62
CA ARG A 203 9.80 22.19 20.54
C ARG A 203 9.69 23.72 20.36
N HIS A 204 9.17 24.21 19.25
CA HIS A 204 8.93 25.62 18.94
C HIS A 204 7.47 26.02 19.11
N ASN A 205 6.65 25.21 19.79
CA ASN A 205 5.20 25.39 19.96
C ASN A 205 4.40 25.47 18.64
N ARG A 206 4.99 25.01 17.50
CA ARG A 206 4.23 24.92 16.24
C ARG A 206 3.17 23.83 16.39
N GLU A 207 1.93 24.23 16.20
CA GLU A 207 0.78 23.34 16.22
C GLU A 207 0.69 22.49 14.95
N TYR A 208 -0.05 21.37 15.04
CA TYR A 208 -0.22 20.39 13.96
C TYR A 208 1.11 19.92 13.36
N ALA A 209 2.14 19.79 14.20
CA ALA A 209 3.51 19.50 13.80
C ALA A 209 3.69 18.18 13.02
N LEU A 210 2.74 17.25 13.11
CA LEU A 210 2.71 15.99 12.35
C LEU A 210 1.81 16.02 11.12
N SER A 211 1.17 17.16 10.79
CA SER A 211 0.24 17.24 9.67
C SER A 211 0.91 17.80 8.41
N LEU A 212 1.02 17.00 7.36
CA LEU A 212 1.49 17.45 6.05
C LEU A 212 0.33 18.01 5.21
N LYS A 213 0.63 18.95 4.30
CA LYS A 213 -0.23 19.31 3.17
C LYS A 213 -0.51 18.09 2.29
N ASP A 214 -1.52 18.18 1.44
CA ASP A 214 -1.74 17.14 0.44
C ASP A 214 -0.68 17.19 -0.65
N MET A 215 -0.38 16.05 -1.25
CA MET A 215 0.60 15.92 -2.32
C MET A 215 -0.01 16.28 -3.66
N SER A 216 0.72 17.00 -4.52
CA SER A 216 0.42 17.09 -5.94
C SER A 216 1.69 17.26 -6.75
N TYR A 217 1.92 16.33 -7.68
CA TYR A 217 3.06 16.30 -8.61
C TYR A 217 2.66 16.60 -10.07
N LEU A 218 1.41 17.07 -10.29
CA LEU A 218 0.86 17.28 -11.62
C LEU A 218 1.71 18.28 -12.44
N ASP A 219 2.18 19.37 -11.82
CA ASP A 219 3.05 20.34 -12.48
C ASP A 219 4.44 19.78 -12.84
N ARG A 220 4.78 18.60 -12.32
CA ARG A 220 6.07 17.92 -12.56
C ARG A 220 5.91 16.55 -13.19
N ILE A 221 4.71 16.23 -13.66
CA ILE A 221 4.39 14.88 -14.17
C ILE A 221 5.33 14.47 -15.32
N ASN A 222 5.70 15.42 -16.17
CA ASN A 222 6.62 15.19 -17.28
C ASN A 222 8.04 14.76 -16.81
N SER A 223 8.47 15.18 -15.62
CA SER A 223 9.75 14.73 -15.06
C SER A 223 9.66 13.25 -14.65
N LEU A 224 8.54 12.82 -14.08
CA LEU A 224 8.29 11.41 -13.74
C LEU A 224 8.15 10.54 -14.99
N MET A 225 7.47 11.05 -16.03
CA MET A 225 7.38 10.37 -17.33
C MET A 225 8.75 10.17 -17.97
N LYS A 226 9.61 11.21 -17.94
CA LYS A 226 10.98 11.18 -18.52
C LYS A 226 11.91 10.18 -17.84
N ILE A 227 11.80 9.99 -16.52
CA ILE A 227 12.60 8.97 -15.82
C ILE A 227 12.04 7.55 -15.98
N GLY A 228 10.88 7.39 -16.62
CA GLY A 228 10.32 6.09 -17.00
C GLY A 228 9.44 5.45 -15.93
N ILE A 229 8.78 6.22 -15.07
CA ILE A 229 7.70 5.71 -14.21
C ILE A 229 6.55 5.22 -15.10
N ASP A 230 5.95 4.08 -14.75
CA ASP A 230 4.96 3.39 -15.57
C ASP A 230 3.54 3.77 -15.21
N SER A 231 3.24 3.93 -13.92
CA SER A 231 1.88 4.19 -13.41
C SER A 231 1.84 5.35 -12.42
N PHE A 232 0.86 6.24 -12.59
CA PHE A 232 0.63 7.43 -11.79
C PHE A 232 -0.65 7.26 -10.96
N LYS A 233 -0.48 7.09 -9.66
CA LYS A 233 -1.55 6.74 -8.73
C LYS A 233 -2.12 7.96 -8.01
N ILE A 234 -3.45 8.05 -8.00
CA ILE A 234 -4.20 9.04 -7.24
C ILE A 234 -4.64 8.42 -5.91
N GLU A 235 -4.36 9.05 -4.77
CA GLU A 235 -4.87 8.63 -3.45
C GLU A 235 -6.28 9.17 -3.24
N GLY A 236 -7.22 8.33 -2.74
CA GLY A 236 -8.53 8.88 -2.43
C GLY A 236 -9.73 7.94 -2.41
N ARG A 237 -9.65 6.65 -2.05
CA ARG A 237 -10.80 5.71 -2.00
C ARG A 237 -11.97 6.13 -1.10
N MET A 238 -11.70 7.00 -0.12
CA MET A 238 -12.74 7.56 0.78
C MET A 238 -13.16 8.98 0.35
N LYS A 239 -12.94 9.36 -0.91
CA LYS A 239 -13.27 10.68 -1.45
C LYS A 239 -14.52 10.62 -2.32
N ARG A 240 -15.13 11.78 -2.52
CA ARG A 240 -16.30 11.93 -3.38
C ARG A 240 -15.97 11.63 -4.85
N PRO A 241 -16.96 11.21 -5.67
CA PRO A 241 -16.78 11.00 -7.11
C PRO A 241 -16.20 12.20 -7.84
N GLU A 242 -16.64 13.44 -7.50
CA GLU A 242 -16.17 14.67 -8.10
C GLU A 242 -14.67 14.90 -7.88
N TYR A 243 -14.14 14.52 -6.70
CA TYR A 243 -12.71 14.57 -6.44
C TYR A 243 -11.95 13.61 -7.37
N VAL A 244 -12.47 12.39 -7.53
CA VAL A 244 -11.84 11.37 -8.39
C VAL A 244 -11.83 11.86 -9.84
N ALA A 245 -12.96 12.35 -10.33
CA ALA A 245 -13.10 12.89 -11.69
C ALA A 245 -12.13 14.06 -11.93
N ALA A 246 -12.13 15.05 -11.03
CA ALA A 246 -11.25 16.22 -11.14
C ALA A 246 -9.76 15.84 -11.14
N ALA A 247 -9.37 14.89 -10.28
CA ALA A 247 -7.98 14.45 -10.20
C ALA A 247 -7.54 13.69 -11.44
N VAL A 248 -8.39 12.81 -11.99
CA VAL A 248 -8.11 12.04 -13.22
C VAL A 248 -8.03 12.99 -14.43
N ASP A 249 -9.02 13.87 -14.63
CA ASP A 249 -9.03 14.85 -15.72
C ASP A 249 -7.82 15.77 -15.68
N SER A 250 -7.51 16.31 -14.48
CA SER A 250 -6.34 17.19 -14.30
C SER A 250 -5.02 16.47 -14.58
N LEU A 251 -4.88 15.21 -14.12
CA LEU A 251 -3.68 14.43 -14.38
C LEU A 251 -3.52 14.11 -15.88
N LYS A 252 -4.61 13.72 -16.55
CA LYS A 252 -4.62 13.49 -18.00
C LYS A 252 -4.19 14.72 -18.77
N LYS A 253 -4.79 15.87 -18.49
CA LYS A 253 -4.42 17.16 -19.10
C LYS A 253 -2.97 17.53 -18.86
N ALA A 254 -2.47 17.34 -17.62
CA ALA A 254 -1.07 17.60 -17.28
C ALA A 254 -0.10 16.70 -18.06
N MET A 255 -0.42 15.41 -18.25
CA MET A 255 0.38 14.47 -19.05
C MET A 255 0.39 14.84 -20.55
N GLU A 256 -0.71 15.39 -21.04
CA GLU A 256 -0.87 15.86 -22.43
C GLU A 256 -0.31 17.32 -22.62
N ASN A 257 0.28 17.93 -21.61
CA ASN A 257 0.75 19.32 -21.59
C ASN A 257 -0.37 20.35 -21.83
N GLN A 258 -1.60 20.01 -21.43
CA GLN A 258 -2.75 20.90 -21.47
C GLN A 258 -2.94 21.63 -20.14
N VAL A 259 -3.63 22.75 -20.16
CA VAL A 259 -3.97 23.53 -18.96
C VAL A 259 -5.11 22.80 -18.21
N TYR A 260 -4.94 22.64 -16.90
CA TYR A 260 -5.97 22.09 -16.01
C TYR A 260 -6.36 23.09 -14.91
N ASP A 261 -7.55 22.96 -14.35
CA ASP A 261 -8.07 23.87 -13.34
C ASP A 261 -7.51 23.53 -11.95
N LYS A 262 -6.43 24.21 -11.57
CA LYS A 262 -5.78 24.06 -10.25
C LYS A 262 -6.68 24.55 -9.12
N THR A 263 -7.54 25.52 -9.38
CA THR A 263 -8.43 26.11 -8.37
C THR A 263 -9.53 25.14 -8.02
N ALA A 264 -10.22 24.56 -9.01
CA ALA A 264 -11.22 23.53 -8.79
C ALA A 264 -10.62 22.31 -8.09
N LEU A 265 -9.43 21.84 -8.53
CA LEU A 265 -8.74 20.71 -7.91
C LEU A 265 -8.38 20.97 -6.44
N ARG A 266 -7.94 22.19 -6.11
CA ARG A 266 -7.66 22.60 -4.73
C ARG A 266 -8.95 22.71 -3.89
N SER A 267 -9.99 23.27 -4.46
CA SER A 267 -11.28 23.52 -3.78
C SER A 267 -12.01 22.23 -3.46
N VAL A 268 -12.01 21.24 -4.38
CA VAL A 268 -12.72 19.97 -4.15
C VAL A 268 -12.15 19.19 -2.97
N PHE A 269 -10.84 19.26 -2.74
CA PHE A 269 -10.18 18.73 -1.55
C PHE A 269 -8.72 19.17 -1.42
N SER A 270 -8.39 19.90 -0.37
CA SER A 270 -7.00 20.15 0.05
C SER A 270 -6.90 20.40 1.56
N ARG A 271 -5.67 20.32 2.08
CA ARG A 271 -5.30 20.72 3.45
C ARG A 271 -4.33 21.89 3.37
N ASN A 272 -4.85 23.09 3.30
CA ASN A 272 -4.05 24.31 3.13
C ASN A 272 -3.15 24.24 1.88
N GLY A 273 -3.72 23.71 0.77
CA GLY A 273 -3.04 23.53 -0.51
C GLY A 273 -2.20 22.26 -0.63
N PHE A 274 -1.29 22.28 -1.61
CA PHE A 274 -0.50 21.13 -2.02
C PHE A 274 0.99 21.31 -1.73
N THR A 275 1.72 20.20 -1.70
CA THR A 275 3.18 20.15 -1.63
C THR A 275 3.75 19.13 -2.61
N ASP A 276 4.90 19.44 -3.19
CA ASP A 276 5.76 18.54 -3.95
C ASP A 276 7.15 18.41 -3.31
N GLY A 277 7.25 18.78 -2.03
CA GLY A 277 8.50 18.89 -1.29
C GLY A 277 9.37 17.64 -1.35
N TYR A 278 8.78 16.43 -1.18
CA TYR A 278 9.56 15.20 -1.31
C TYR A 278 10.11 15.02 -2.72
N LEU A 279 9.28 15.21 -3.76
CA LEU A 279 9.71 15.04 -5.14
C LEU A 279 10.91 15.94 -5.48
N GLN A 280 10.92 17.17 -4.94
CA GLN A 280 12.03 18.12 -5.11
C GLN A 280 13.22 17.89 -4.15
N GLY A 281 13.14 16.93 -3.23
CA GLY A 281 14.13 16.77 -2.17
C GLY A 281 14.10 17.86 -1.08
N LYS A 282 13.09 18.73 -1.09
CA LYS A 282 12.89 19.82 -0.12
C LYS A 282 12.03 19.33 1.05
N ARG A 283 12.63 19.18 2.20
CA ARG A 283 11.98 18.66 3.42
C ARG A 283 11.98 19.74 4.50
N ASP A 284 11.27 20.83 4.26
CA ASP A 284 11.20 21.99 5.13
C ASP A 284 9.79 22.23 5.70
N VAL A 285 9.62 23.33 6.42
CA VAL A 285 8.39 23.70 7.10
C VAL A 285 7.22 23.96 6.15
N SER A 286 7.50 24.29 4.87
CA SER A 286 6.45 24.55 3.87
C SER A 286 5.60 23.34 3.52
N MET A 287 6.09 22.12 3.80
CA MET A 287 5.37 20.87 3.60
C MET A 287 4.23 20.67 4.61
N PHE A 288 4.24 21.37 5.74
CA PHE A 288 3.26 21.17 6.81
C PHE A 288 2.03 22.05 6.59
N GLY A 289 0.86 21.51 6.95
CA GLY A 289 -0.40 22.19 6.86
C GLY A 289 -1.54 21.36 7.45
N TYR A 290 -2.62 22.01 7.84
CA TYR A 290 -3.82 21.37 8.39
C TYR A 290 -5.06 21.92 7.70
N ARG A 291 -6.15 21.18 7.78
CA ARG A 291 -7.42 21.57 7.12
C ARG A 291 -8.12 22.66 7.93
N MET A 292 -8.42 23.75 7.27
CA MET A 292 -9.17 24.88 7.82
C MET A 292 -10.65 24.82 7.42
N LYS A 293 -11.49 25.66 8.02
CA LYS A 293 -12.93 25.71 7.70
C LYS A 293 -13.16 26.13 6.24
N GLU A 294 -12.35 27.03 5.74
CA GLU A 294 -12.37 27.54 4.37
C GLU A 294 -12.12 26.44 3.34
N ASP A 295 -11.25 25.47 3.64
CA ASP A 295 -11.01 24.29 2.79
C ASP A 295 -12.25 23.39 2.65
N VAL A 296 -13.20 23.47 3.59
CA VAL A 296 -14.45 22.69 3.55
C VAL A 296 -15.50 23.40 2.72
N THR A 297 -15.65 24.72 2.92
CA THR A 297 -16.70 25.52 2.27
C THR A 297 -16.43 25.76 0.79
N SER A 298 -15.16 25.87 0.38
CA SER A 298 -14.77 26.07 -1.02
C SER A 298 -15.19 24.93 -1.95
N ALA A 299 -15.37 23.72 -1.42
CA ALA A 299 -15.78 22.55 -2.21
C ALA A 299 -17.19 22.72 -2.80
N VAL A 300 -18.12 23.34 -2.07
CA VAL A 300 -19.55 23.43 -2.46
C VAL A 300 -19.74 24.11 -3.81
N GLY A 301 -18.94 25.15 -4.10
CA GLY A 301 -19.05 25.93 -5.32
C GLY A 301 -18.66 25.23 -6.62
N VAL A 302 -17.87 24.13 -6.54
CA VAL A 302 -17.30 23.45 -7.73
C VAL A 302 -17.92 22.09 -8.01
N LEU A 303 -18.68 21.50 -7.08
CA LEU A 303 -19.15 20.10 -7.18
C LEU A 303 -20.02 19.88 -8.43
N LYS A 304 -20.97 20.78 -8.71
CA LYS A 304 -21.89 20.65 -9.85
C LYS A 304 -21.17 20.69 -11.20
N ASP A 305 -20.16 21.52 -11.33
CA ASP A 305 -19.38 21.62 -12.56
C ASP A 305 -18.52 20.36 -12.76
N LEU A 306 -17.95 19.83 -11.67
CA LEU A 306 -17.14 18.61 -11.69
C LEU A 306 -17.97 17.35 -11.98
N GLU A 307 -19.25 17.31 -11.61
CA GLU A 307 -20.17 16.21 -11.97
C GLU A 307 -20.29 16.07 -13.49
N SER A 308 -20.21 17.17 -14.24
CA SER A 308 -20.28 17.15 -15.70
C SER A 308 -19.17 16.31 -16.36
N LEU A 309 -18.01 16.15 -15.70
CA LEU A 309 -16.87 15.37 -16.21
C LEU A 309 -17.17 13.88 -16.36
N TYR A 310 -18.11 13.33 -15.58
CA TYR A 310 -18.40 11.91 -15.58
C TYR A 310 -19.89 11.56 -15.74
N LYS A 311 -20.73 12.55 -16.04
CA LYS A 311 -22.17 12.37 -16.23
C LYS A 311 -22.49 11.45 -17.40
N ASN A 312 -21.79 11.59 -18.52
CA ASN A 312 -22.05 10.86 -19.75
C ASN A 312 -21.24 9.56 -19.81
N GLU A 313 -21.87 8.53 -20.37
CA GLU A 313 -21.17 7.26 -20.62
C GLU A 313 -20.14 7.38 -21.75
N ILE A 314 -19.03 6.66 -21.62
CA ILE A 314 -18.00 6.54 -22.65
C ILE A 314 -18.24 5.28 -23.50
N ARG A 315 -18.05 5.41 -24.81
CA ARG A 315 -18.27 4.32 -25.79
C ARG A 315 -16.98 4.07 -26.58
N PRO A 316 -15.99 3.41 -25.98
CA PRO A 316 -14.69 3.24 -26.63
C PRO A 316 -14.67 2.16 -27.71
N ASN A 317 -15.73 1.34 -27.84
CA ASN A 317 -15.71 0.17 -28.68
C ASN A 317 -16.59 0.34 -29.92
N LYS A 318 -15.97 0.20 -31.08
CA LYS A 318 -16.66 0.08 -32.35
C LYS A 318 -17.44 -1.23 -32.40
N ALA A 319 -18.69 -1.18 -32.85
CA ALA A 319 -19.52 -2.34 -33.14
C ALA A 319 -20.02 -2.32 -34.58
N ASP A 320 -20.06 -3.46 -35.24
CA ASP A 320 -20.63 -3.67 -36.54
C ASP A 320 -21.85 -4.57 -36.38
N ALA A 321 -22.95 -4.27 -37.09
CA ALA A 321 -24.18 -5.04 -37.04
C ALA A 321 -24.48 -5.69 -38.40
N LYS A 322 -25.13 -6.87 -38.36
CA LYS A 322 -25.77 -7.50 -39.53
C LYS A 322 -27.18 -7.88 -39.12
N LEU A 323 -28.18 -7.31 -39.77
CA LEU A 323 -29.61 -7.58 -39.56
C LEU A 323 -30.19 -8.32 -40.77
N ILE A 324 -30.78 -9.48 -40.54
CA ILE A 324 -31.35 -10.35 -41.57
C ILE A 324 -32.85 -10.49 -41.32
N LEU A 325 -33.66 -10.16 -42.33
CA LEU A 325 -35.10 -10.34 -42.36
C LEU A 325 -35.48 -11.30 -43.46
N GLU A 326 -35.97 -12.50 -43.14
CA GLU A 326 -36.44 -13.52 -44.06
C GLU A 326 -37.93 -13.81 -43.84
N LYS A 327 -38.64 -14.17 -44.92
CA LYS A 327 -40.06 -14.53 -44.82
C LYS A 327 -40.26 -15.77 -43.95
N ASP A 328 -41.24 -15.73 -43.04
CA ASP A 328 -41.64 -16.80 -42.13
C ASP A 328 -40.54 -17.31 -41.18
N LYS A 329 -39.44 -16.56 -41.03
CA LYS A 329 -38.38 -16.83 -40.05
C LYS A 329 -38.20 -15.68 -39.09
N PRO A 330 -37.76 -15.94 -37.83
CA PRO A 330 -37.41 -14.86 -36.90
C PRO A 330 -36.31 -13.96 -37.47
N ALA A 331 -36.43 -12.65 -37.22
CA ALA A 331 -35.38 -11.71 -37.53
C ALA A 331 -34.10 -12.05 -36.73
N VAL A 332 -32.95 -11.96 -37.40
CA VAL A 332 -31.64 -12.28 -36.76
C VAL A 332 -30.76 -11.04 -36.77
N LEU A 333 -30.26 -10.68 -35.61
CA LEU A 333 -29.23 -9.64 -35.45
C LEU A 333 -27.93 -10.29 -35.02
N PHE A 334 -26.86 -10.02 -35.77
CA PHE A 334 -25.47 -10.21 -35.32
C PHE A 334 -24.91 -8.85 -34.92
N LEU A 335 -24.30 -8.78 -33.75
CA LEU A 335 -23.59 -7.58 -33.27
C LEU A 335 -22.16 -7.99 -32.92
N SER A 336 -21.18 -7.37 -33.57
CA SER A 336 -19.77 -7.78 -33.49
C SER A 336 -18.91 -6.63 -32.96
N SER A 337 -17.96 -6.91 -32.07
CA SER A 337 -16.96 -5.98 -31.59
C SER A 337 -15.73 -6.74 -31.07
N LYS A 338 -14.53 -6.21 -31.29
CA LYS A 338 -13.26 -6.80 -30.79
C LYS A 338 -13.07 -8.30 -31.09
N GLY A 339 -13.59 -8.77 -32.25
CA GLY A 339 -13.48 -10.18 -32.67
C GLY A 339 -14.51 -11.12 -32.02
N ALA A 340 -15.38 -10.63 -31.15
CA ALA A 340 -16.53 -11.36 -30.63
C ALA A 340 -17.80 -11.01 -31.39
N THR A 341 -18.74 -11.95 -31.48
CA THR A 341 -20.03 -11.78 -32.17
C THR A 341 -21.15 -12.36 -31.30
N ALA A 342 -22.11 -11.51 -30.94
CA ALA A 342 -23.38 -11.92 -30.39
C ALA A 342 -24.39 -12.17 -31.48
N LYS A 343 -25.19 -13.26 -31.38
CA LYS A 343 -26.29 -13.59 -32.25
C LYS A 343 -27.58 -13.66 -31.47
N VAL A 344 -28.55 -12.83 -31.82
CA VAL A 344 -29.88 -12.84 -31.19
C VAL A 344 -30.98 -12.95 -32.22
N THR A 345 -32.12 -13.51 -31.83
CA THR A 345 -33.28 -13.75 -32.70
C THR A 345 -34.49 -13.02 -32.12
N GLY A 346 -35.27 -12.37 -32.94
CA GLY A 346 -36.45 -11.59 -32.56
C GLY A 346 -37.74 -12.07 -33.18
N GLU A 347 -38.70 -11.15 -33.30
CA GLU A 347 -40.02 -11.41 -33.89
C GLU A 347 -39.90 -11.78 -35.37
N ILE A 348 -40.90 -12.50 -35.90
CA ILE A 348 -41.00 -12.82 -37.31
C ILE A 348 -41.40 -11.53 -38.07
N PRO A 349 -40.61 -11.07 -39.07
CA PRO A 349 -40.94 -9.93 -39.89
C PRO A 349 -42.25 -10.14 -40.67
N GLN A 350 -42.96 -9.07 -40.89
CA GLN A 350 -44.29 -9.08 -41.53
C GLN A 350 -44.24 -8.38 -42.91
N GLU A 351 -45.22 -8.69 -43.76
CA GLU A 351 -45.42 -7.90 -44.99
C GLU A 351 -45.83 -6.45 -44.62
N PRO A 352 -45.22 -5.44 -45.25
CA PRO A 352 -45.46 -4.06 -44.85
C PRO A 352 -46.87 -3.60 -45.25
N ARG A 353 -47.55 -2.90 -44.36
CA ARG A 353 -48.83 -2.22 -44.66
C ARG A 353 -48.65 -0.93 -45.47
N THR A 354 -47.54 -0.21 -45.27
CA THR A 354 -47.23 1.07 -45.89
C THR A 354 -45.88 1.07 -46.60
N ALA A 355 -44.81 0.75 -45.91
CA ALA A 355 -43.44 0.70 -46.46
C ALA A 355 -42.60 -0.34 -45.74
N PRO A 356 -41.64 -1.04 -46.45
CA PRO A 356 -40.70 -1.93 -45.83
C PRO A 356 -39.76 -1.21 -44.90
N LEU A 357 -39.14 -1.96 -43.97
CA LEU A 357 -38.06 -1.44 -43.15
C LEU A 357 -36.88 -1.09 -44.05
N SER A 358 -36.47 0.20 -44.05
CA SER A 358 -35.27 0.63 -44.78
C SER A 358 -34.01 0.48 -43.92
N GLU A 359 -32.87 0.32 -44.59
CA GLU A 359 -31.56 0.26 -43.95
C GLU A 359 -31.29 1.49 -43.05
N GLU A 360 -31.65 2.70 -43.49
CA GLU A 360 -31.49 3.95 -42.72
C GLU A 360 -32.27 3.93 -41.42
N ILE A 361 -33.52 3.42 -41.44
CA ILE A 361 -34.36 3.31 -40.22
C ILE A 361 -33.81 2.24 -39.29
N ALA A 362 -33.37 1.10 -39.85
CA ALA A 362 -32.72 0.04 -39.08
C ALA A 362 -31.44 0.56 -38.40
N PHE A 363 -30.54 1.21 -39.15
CA PHE A 363 -29.31 1.79 -38.62
C PHE A 363 -29.60 2.82 -37.52
N ARG A 364 -30.52 3.75 -37.74
CA ARG A 364 -30.91 4.78 -36.75
C ARG A 364 -31.44 4.16 -35.45
N ASN A 365 -32.15 3.04 -35.51
CA ASN A 365 -32.67 2.37 -34.32
C ASN A 365 -31.58 1.52 -33.62
N LEU A 366 -30.74 0.84 -34.35
CA LEU A 366 -29.63 0.02 -33.83
C LEU A 366 -28.50 0.88 -33.28
N SER A 367 -28.27 2.10 -33.83
CA SER A 367 -27.23 3.02 -33.32
C SER A 367 -27.52 3.63 -31.93
N LYS A 368 -28.77 3.50 -31.44
CA LYS A 368 -29.16 4.01 -30.10
C LYS A 368 -28.64 3.10 -28.95
N LEU A 369 -27.32 2.86 -28.92
CA LEU A 369 -26.67 1.98 -27.97
C LEU A 369 -26.49 2.60 -26.55
N GLY A 370 -27.06 3.78 -26.29
CA GLY A 370 -27.31 4.38 -24.98
C GLY A 370 -26.18 4.24 -23.96
N ASP A 371 -26.45 3.54 -22.89
CA ASP A 371 -25.54 3.37 -21.73
C ASP A 371 -24.55 2.19 -21.91
N THR A 372 -24.46 1.60 -23.12
CA THR A 372 -23.52 0.54 -23.45
C THR A 372 -22.12 1.08 -23.80
N PRO A 373 -21.06 0.28 -23.73
CA PRO A 373 -19.72 0.70 -24.11
C PRO A 373 -19.48 0.74 -25.62
N PHE A 374 -20.51 0.56 -26.43
CA PHE A 374 -20.43 0.43 -27.89
C PHE A 374 -20.97 1.66 -28.62
N PHE A 375 -20.43 1.93 -29.82
CA PHE A 375 -21.05 2.75 -30.84
C PHE A 375 -21.14 1.95 -32.12
N LEU A 376 -22.28 2.06 -32.86
CA LEU A 376 -22.46 1.38 -34.12
C LEU A 376 -21.71 2.12 -35.22
N ASP A 377 -20.85 1.43 -35.95
CA ASP A 377 -20.06 1.97 -37.04
C ASP A 377 -20.63 1.57 -38.41
N SER A 378 -21.04 0.32 -38.58
CA SER A 378 -21.60 -0.18 -39.84
C SER A 378 -22.81 -1.09 -39.61
N LEU A 379 -23.67 -1.18 -40.63
CA LEU A 379 -24.79 -2.11 -40.72
C LEU A 379 -24.78 -2.81 -42.06
N GLU A 380 -24.75 -4.13 -42.06
CA GLU A 380 -25.12 -4.96 -43.20
C GLU A 380 -26.59 -5.33 -43.05
N PHE A 381 -27.43 -4.94 -44.02
CA PHE A 381 -28.88 -5.13 -43.97
C PHE A 381 -29.39 -6.04 -45.10
N GLU A 382 -29.89 -7.21 -44.71
CA GLU A 382 -30.47 -8.17 -45.63
C GLU A 382 -31.99 -8.24 -45.48
N ASN A 383 -32.73 -7.73 -46.46
CA ASN A 383 -34.19 -7.74 -46.52
C ASN A 383 -34.68 -8.01 -47.98
N PRO A 384 -34.41 -9.20 -48.51
CA PRO A 384 -34.68 -9.49 -49.91
C PRO A 384 -36.18 -9.51 -50.30
N HIS A 385 -37.04 -9.64 -49.30
CA HIS A 385 -38.51 -9.70 -49.54
C HIS A 385 -39.22 -8.40 -49.19
N GLY A 386 -38.48 -7.32 -48.88
CA GLY A 386 -39.08 -6.02 -48.49
C GLY A 386 -40.00 -6.08 -47.27
N LEU A 387 -39.62 -6.84 -46.27
CA LEU A 387 -40.41 -7.04 -45.06
C LEU A 387 -40.29 -5.84 -44.10
N THR A 388 -41.19 -5.79 -43.14
CA THR A 388 -41.15 -4.78 -42.05
C THR A 388 -41.01 -5.43 -40.69
N LEU A 389 -40.37 -4.72 -39.76
CA LEU A 389 -40.25 -5.07 -38.36
C LEU A 389 -40.60 -3.85 -37.50
N PRO A 390 -41.47 -3.98 -36.50
CA PRO A 390 -41.77 -2.85 -35.60
C PRO A 390 -40.51 -2.29 -34.97
N ALA A 391 -40.45 -0.96 -34.79
CA ALA A 391 -39.33 -0.29 -34.10
C ALA A 391 -39.08 -0.85 -32.69
N ALA A 392 -40.11 -1.29 -32.00
CA ALA A 392 -40.00 -1.96 -30.70
C ALA A 392 -39.20 -3.27 -30.78
N ALA A 393 -39.45 -4.08 -31.82
CA ALA A 393 -38.77 -5.35 -32.06
C ALA A 393 -37.28 -5.12 -32.44
N VAL A 394 -36.98 -4.14 -33.29
CA VAL A 394 -35.60 -3.74 -33.61
C VAL A 394 -34.86 -3.27 -32.34
N ASN A 395 -35.53 -2.50 -31.50
CA ASN A 395 -34.97 -2.04 -30.22
C ASN A 395 -34.75 -3.19 -29.21
N ALA A 396 -35.63 -4.23 -29.23
CA ALA A 396 -35.45 -5.44 -28.43
C ALA A 396 -34.20 -6.19 -28.86
N LEU A 397 -34.07 -6.48 -30.18
CA LEU A 397 -32.88 -7.11 -30.76
C LEU A 397 -31.59 -6.36 -30.39
N ARG A 398 -31.61 -5.03 -30.54
CA ARG A 398 -30.45 -4.20 -30.15
C ARG A 398 -30.05 -4.39 -28.67
N ARG A 399 -31.02 -4.31 -27.73
CA ARG A 399 -30.75 -4.47 -26.31
C ARG A 399 -30.22 -5.85 -25.95
N GLU A 400 -30.86 -6.87 -26.50
CA GLU A 400 -30.45 -8.26 -26.28
C GLU A 400 -29.06 -8.54 -26.88
N GLY A 401 -28.82 -8.09 -28.14
CA GLY A 401 -27.53 -8.21 -28.79
C GLY A 401 -26.41 -7.48 -28.06
N ALA A 402 -26.68 -6.27 -27.56
CA ALA A 402 -25.69 -5.54 -26.77
C ALA A 402 -25.39 -6.24 -25.42
N ASN A 403 -26.40 -6.73 -24.71
CA ASN A 403 -26.22 -7.47 -23.46
C ASN A 403 -25.42 -8.76 -23.67
N GLU A 404 -25.73 -9.50 -24.72
CA GLU A 404 -25.00 -10.76 -25.05
C GLU A 404 -23.54 -10.46 -25.41
N LEU A 405 -23.30 -9.41 -26.21
CA LEU A 405 -21.94 -8.99 -26.56
C LEU A 405 -21.16 -8.49 -25.30
N GLU A 406 -21.81 -7.78 -24.36
CA GLU A 406 -21.22 -7.42 -23.07
C GLU A 406 -20.86 -8.65 -22.23
N ASN A 407 -21.67 -9.69 -22.24
CA ASN A 407 -21.38 -10.93 -21.52
C ASN A 407 -20.13 -11.59 -22.11
N ILE A 408 -20.10 -11.78 -23.44
CA ILE A 408 -18.97 -12.43 -24.12
C ILE A 408 -17.65 -11.66 -23.88
N LEU A 409 -17.65 -10.34 -24.05
CA LEU A 409 -16.45 -9.50 -23.91
C LEU A 409 -16.07 -9.19 -22.46
N GLY A 410 -17.03 -9.26 -21.55
CA GLY A 410 -16.84 -8.93 -20.13
C GLY A 410 -16.18 -10.05 -19.34
N GLU A 411 -16.19 -11.28 -19.83
CA GLU A 411 -15.64 -12.42 -19.10
C GLU A 411 -14.12 -12.53 -19.24
N LYS A 412 -13.47 -12.86 -18.13
CA LYS A 412 -12.07 -13.30 -18.06
C LYS A 412 -11.96 -14.34 -16.96
N THR A 413 -11.43 -15.47 -17.31
CA THR A 413 -11.25 -16.58 -16.38
C THR A 413 -9.77 -16.86 -16.17
N TYR A 414 -9.43 -17.19 -14.94
CA TYR A 414 -8.13 -17.73 -14.58
C TYR A 414 -8.25 -19.23 -14.26
N GLY A 415 -7.18 -19.98 -14.45
CA GLY A 415 -7.05 -21.31 -13.85
C GLY A 415 -6.90 -21.15 -12.34
N ILE A 416 -7.82 -21.72 -11.57
CA ILE A 416 -7.86 -21.59 -10.12
C ILE A 416 -7.62 -22.96 -9.51
N PHE A 417 -6.61 -23.06 -8.62
CA PHE A 417 -6.31 -24.26 -7.85
C PHE A 417 -7.05 -24.23 -6.50
N ASP A 418 -7.51 -25.37 -6.05
CA ASP A 418 -8.19 -25.50 -4.76
C ASP A 418 -7.18 -25.70 -3.62
N ALA A 419 -6.37 -24.66 -3.37
CA ALA A 419 -5.45 -24.63 -2.24
C ALA A 419 -6.16 -24.21 -0.95
N GLN A 420 -5.63 -24.71 0.19
CA GLN A 420 -6.06 -24.37 1.54
C GLN A 420 -4.84 -23.90 2.34
N PRO A 421 -5.02 -23.05 3.37
CA PRO A 421 -3.91 -22.68 4.23
C PRO A 421 -3.36 -23.91 4.97
N PRO A 422 -2.04 -23.98 5.18
CA PRO A 422 -1.46 -25.05 5.97
C PRO A 422 -1.92 -24.97 7.43
N VAL A 423 -2.02 -26.13 8.07
CA VAL A 423 -2.26 -26.23 9.52
C VAL A 423 -0.91 -26.14 10.22
N PHE A 424 -0.79 -25.22 11.14
CA PHE A 424 0.42 -25.05 11.96
C PHE A 424 0.24 -25.77 13.30
N SER A 425 1.27 -26.46 13.73
CA SER A 425 1.32 -27.04 15.08
C SER A 425 1.87 -26.05 16.08
N ASP A 426 1.36 -26.07 17.29
CA ASP A 426 1.92 -25.31 18.40
C ASP A 426 3.36 -25.78 18.67
N ARG A 427 4.28 -24.82 18.70
CA ARG A 427 5.68 -25.09 19.07
C ARG A 427 5.92 -24.58 20.48
N GLU A 428 5.99 -25.51 21.43
CA GLU A 428 6.50 -25.19 22.76
C GLU A 428 8.03 -25.27 22.75
N THR A 429 8.68 -24.23 23.27
CA THR A 429 10.10 -24.27 23.59
C THR A 429 10.23 -24.57 25.09
N ALA A 430 10.91 -25.64 25.44
CA ALA A 430 11.10 -26.05 26.85
C ALA A 430 12.11 -25.17 27.60
N GLU A 431 12.86 -24.32 26.90
CA GLU A 431 13.95 -23.53 27.44
C GLU A 431 13.54 -22.08 27.73
N LYS A 432 14.20 -21.46 28.70
CA LYS A 432 14.07 -20.00 28.95
C LYS A 432 14.54 -19.26 27.69
N PRO A 433 13.77 -18.24 27.20
CA PRO A 433 14.17 -17.46 26.03
C PRO A 433 15.56 -16.83 26.22
N LYS A 434 16.37 -16.81 25.15
CA LYS A 434 17.62 -16.06 25.09
C LYS A 434 17.37 -14.59 25.25
N THR A 435 18.30 -13.87 25.89
CA THR A 435 18.17 -12.43 26.08
C THR A 435 19.01 -11.66 25.07
N ARG A 436 18.42 -10.60 24.52
CA ARG A 436 19.09 -9.67 23.61
C ARG A 436 18.95 -8.25 24.12
N ILE A 437 20.00 -7.49 24.00
CA ILE A 437 20.01 -6.07 24.41
C ILE A 437 20.33 -5.24 23.18
N ARG A 438 19.41 -4.37 22.83
CA ARG A 438 19.61 -3.37 21.80
C ARG A 438 19.82 -2.00 22.45
N LEU A 439 20.96 -1.38 22.19
CA LEU A 439 21.31 -0.05 22.67
C LEU A 439 21.27 0.97 21.53
N GLN A 440 20.78 2.17 21.85
CA GLN A 440 20.80 3.30 20.90
C GLN A 440 22.21 3.90 20.76
N ARG A 441 22.97 3.90 21.86
CA ARG A 441 24.35 4.44 21.93
C ARG A 441 25.22 3.50 22.76
N PHE A 442 26.47 3.40 22.40
CA PHE A 442 27.43 2.58 23.17
C PHE A 442 27.65 3.10 24.60
N SER A 443 27.42 4.40 24.86
CA SER A 443 27.46 4.95 26.20
C SER A 443 26.43 4.40 27.18
N GLN A 444 25.42 3.65 26.69
CA GLN A 444 24.44 2.92 27.51
C GLN A 444 24.96 1.55 27.96
N TYR A 445 26.07 1.10 27.39
CA TYR A 445 26.64 -0.21 27.69
C TYR A 445 27.05 -0.35 29.17
N SER A 446 26.80 -1.54 29.72
CA SER A 446 27.22 -2.00 31.05
C SER A 446 27.79 -3.41 30.95
N GLU A 447 28.74 -3.75 31.85
CA GLU A 447 29.30 -5.10 31.98
C GLU A 447 28.22 -6.14 32.33
N ASP A 448 27.15 -5.73 33.02
CA ASP A 448 26.01 -6.64 33.27
C ASP A 448 25.37 -7.20 32.01
N PHE A 449 25.51 -6.51 30.86
CA PHE A 449 24.96 -6.93 29.56
C PHE A 449 25.77 -8.06 28.91
N GLU A 450 26.93 -8.37 29.43
CA GLU A 450 27.73 -9.54 29.01
C GLU A 450 27.02 -10.88 29.33
N LYS A 451 26.05 -10.85 30.25
CA LYS A 451 25.16 -11.98 30.56
C LYS A 451 24.10 -12.22 29.45
N ALA A 452 23.93 -11.29 28.52
CA ALA A 452 22.99 -11.42 27.42
C ALA A 452 23.60 -12.29 26.29
N ASP A 453 22.74 -12.94 25.50
CA ASP A 453 23.15 -13.77 24.37
C ASP A 453 23.59 -12.95 23.14
N LEU A 454 23.12 -11.70 23.04
CA LEU A 454 23.41 -10.81 21.92
C LEU A 454 23.26 -9.35 22.29
N LEU A 455 24.25 -8.55 21.93
CA LEU A 455 24.20 -7.09 21.98
C LEU A 455 24.00 -6.53 20.57
N ILE A 456 23.02 -5.67 20.38
CA ILE A 456 22.67 -5.06 19.11
C ILE A 456 22.97 -3.57 19.18
N LEU A 457 23.75 -3.06 18.22
CA LEU A 457 24.17 -1.66 18.13
C LEU A 457 23.99 -1.12 16.71
N PRO A 458 23.63 0.16 16.53
CA PRO A 458 23.64 0.83 15.24
C PRO A 458 25.04 0.79 14.59
N LEU A 459 25.12 0.69 13.25
CA LEU A 459 26.38 0.66 12.49
C LEU A 459 27.37 1.76 12.90
N ASP A 460 26.89 2.99 13.05
CA ASP A 460 27.73 4.14 13.37
C ASP A 460 28.27 4.08 14.81
N GLU A 461 27.51 3.50 15.74
CA GLU A 461 27.97 3.33 17.13
C GLU A 461 29.04 2.23 17.23
N ILE A 462 28.92 1.15 16.43
CA ILE A 462 29.95 0.13 16.35
C ILE A 462 31.24 0.74 15.80
N LEU A 463 31.17 1.48 14.70
CA LEU A 463 32.37 2.04 14.06
C LEU A 463 33.08 3.10 14.92
N LYS A 464 32.33 3.88 15.71
CA LYS A 464 32.90 4.86 16.65
C LYS A 464 33.62 4.23 17.82
N ASN A 465 33.25 3.01 18.19
CA ASN A 465 33.75 2.33 19.39
C ASN A 465 34.33 0.97 19.08
N ILE A 466 34.81 0.75 17.85
CA ILE A 466 35.16 -0.58 17.33
C ILE A 466 36.20 -1.28 18.21
N GLU A 467 37.26 -0.61 18.64
CA GLU A 467 38.33 -1.15 19.47
C GLU A 467 37.80 -1.68 20.84
N LYS A 468 36.83 -0.99 21.43
CA LYS A 468 36.21 -1.45 22.68
C LYS A 468 35.27 -2.61 22.47
N ILE A 469 34.53 -2.58 21.35
CA ILE A 469 33.51 -3.60 21.02
C ILE A 469 34.15 -4.92 20.65
N GLU A 470 35.29 -4.93 19.98
CA GLU A 470 36.05 -6.13 19.63
C GLU A 470 36.52 -6.93 20.87
N CYS A 471 36.72 -6.24 22.00
CA CYS A 471 37.14 -6.87 23.26
C CYS A 471 35.98 -7.42 24.11
N LEU A 472 34.73 -7.21 23.71
CA LEU A 472 33.58 -7.64 24.50
C LEU A 472 33.37 -9.17 24.37
N PRO A 473 33.08 -9.86 25.49
CA PRO A 473 32.85 -11.32 25.47
C PRO A 473 31.45 -11.68 24.91
N VAL A 474 30.54 -10.73 24.77
CA VAL A 474 29.19 -10.91 24.26
C VAL A 474 29.17 -10.85 22.71
N LYS A 475 28.31 -11.64 22.09
CA LYS A 475 28.12 -11.59 20.63
C LYS A 475 27.51 -10.25 20.20
N ILE A 476 28.02 -9.68 19.11
CA ILE A 476 27.55 -8.38 18.58
C ILE A 476 26.77 -8.58 17.28
N ALA A 477 25.72 -7.77 17.10
CA ALA A 477 25.04 -7.61 15.82
C ALA A 477 24.94 -6.13 15.44
N ALA A 478 25.17 -5.87 14.16
CA ALA A 478 25.13 -4.53 13.58
C ALA A 478 23.72 -4.20 13.08
N GLU A 479 23.05 -3.20 13.68
CA GLU A 479 21.73 -2.77 13.25
C GLU A 479 21.83 -1.78 12.09
N LEU A 480 21.15 -2.07 10.98
CA LEU A 480 21.03 -1.16 9.85
C LEU A 480 20.07 0.00 10.17
N PRO A 481 20.26 1.19 9.55
CA PRO A 481 19.27 2.26 9.63
C PRO A 481 17.89 1.77 9.17
N ALA A 482 16.83 2.24 9.84
CA ALA A 482 15.46 1.86 9.50
C ALA A 482 15.04 2.35 8.09
N LEU A 483 15.56 3.51 7.64
CA LEU A 483 15.43 4.01 6.28
C LEU A 483 16.82 4.17 5.66
N ILE A 484 17.03 3.55 4.50
CA ILE A 484 18.25 3.62 3.69
C ILE A 484 17.80 4.05 2.30
N TYR A 485 18.20 5.23 1.86
CA TYR A 485 17.86 5.76 0.54
C TYR A 485 18.90 5.34 -0.51
N PRO A 486 18.63 5.44 -1.83
CA PRO A 486 19.55 4.99 -2.86
C PRO A 486 20.97 5.55 -2.74
N GLU A 487 21.12 6.81 -2.37
CA GLU A 487 22.40 7.47 -2.15
C GLU A 487 23.18 6.94 -0.95
N ASP A 488 22.51 6.26 -0.01
CA ASP A 488 23.11 5.76 1.23
C ASP A 488 23.60 4.30 1.12
N GLU A 489 23.12 3.54 0.12
CA GLU A 489 23.36 2.10 0.02
C GLU A 489 24.86 1.76 -0.04
N ASP A 490 25.62 2.47 -0.84
CA ASP A 490 27.07 2.25 -0.97
C ASP A 490 27.83 2.57 0.33
N GLU A 491 27.42 3.62 1.04
CA GLU A 491 27.99 3.96 2.34
C GLU A 491 27.73 2.86 3.38
N VAL A 492 26.47 2.35 3.42
CA VAL A 492 26.09 1.23 4.29
C VAL A 492 26.91 -0.01 3.98
N LEU A 493 27.10 -0.36 2.72
CA LEU A 493 27.95 -1.51 2.31
C LEU A 493 29.40 -1.33 2.73
N LYS A 494 29.96 -0.13 2.59
CA LYS A 494 31.33 0.19 3.06
C LYS A 494 31.46 0.07 4.57
N LYS A 495 30.45 0.53 5.33
CA LYS A 495 30.40 0.39 6.80
C LYS A 495 30.33 -1.08 7.21
N LEU A 496 29.45 -1.87 6.58
CA LEU A 496 29.36 -3.31 6.80
C LEU A 496 30.67 -4.03 6.52
N ALA A 497 31.37 -3.68 5.43
CA ALA A 497 32.66 -4.28 5.10
C ALA A 497 33.72 -4.00 6.18
N LYS A 498 33.74 -2.79 6.77
CA LYS A 498 34.62 -2.44 7.88
C LYS A 498 34.28 -3.25 9.15
N ILE A 499 33.00 -3.32 9.51
CA ILE A 499 32.49 -4.04 10.68
C ILE A 499 32.77 -5.53 10.55
N LYS A 500 32.68 -6.09 9.34
CA LYS A 500 32.96 -7.51 9.10
C LYS A 500 34.44 -7.87 9.37
N LYS A 501 35.38 -6.95 9.11
CA LYS A 501 36.80 -7.15 9.39
C LYS A 501 37.11 -7.33 10.86
N SER A 502 36.28 -6.78 11.77
CA SER A 502 36.38 -6.99 13.23
C SER A 502 35.61 -8.24 13.72
N GLY A 503 35.29 -9.17 12.83
CA GLY A 503 34.65 -10.42 13.23
C GLY A 503 33.14 -10.35 13.47
N ILE A 504 32.51 -9.19 13.36
CA ILE A 504 31.06 -9.02 13.50
C ILE A 504 30.39 -9.41 12.18
N VAL A 505 29.66 -10.53 12.21
CA VAL A 505 29.05 -11.14 11.03
C VAL A 505 27.52 -11.26 11.11
N ARG A 506 26.90 -10.64 12.11
CA ARG A 506 25.43 -10.59 12.29
C ARG A 506 24.95 -9.18 11.97
N GLY A 507 23.89 -9.10 11.15
CA GLY A 507 23.24 -7.82 10.82
C GLY A 507 21.75 -7.86 11.10
N VAL A 508 21.20 -6.80 11.66
CA VAL A 508 19.77 -6.66 12.00
C VAL A 508 19.11 -5.67 11.03
N THR A 509 17.95 -6.03 10.49
CA THR A 509 17.17 -5.15 9.64
C THR A 509 15.67 -5.27 9.88
N GLY A 510 14.96 -4.14 9.80
CA GLY A 510 13.51 -4.04 9.81
C GLY A 510 12.91 -3.64 8.45
N ASN A 511 13.69 -3.73 7.37
CA ASN A 511 13.24 -3.39 6.03
C ASN A 511 13.71 -4.41 5.00
N ILE A 512 12.89 -4.65 3.98
CA ILE A 512 13.17 -5.63 2.92
C ILE A 512 14.45 -5.29 2.12
N GLY A 513 14.74 -4.01 1.90
CA GLY A 513 15.98 -3.58 1.24
C GLY A 513 17.23 -3.90 2.07
N GLY A 514 17.12 -3.84 3.41
CA GLY A 514 18.19 -4.24 4.30
C GLY A 514 18.51 -5.74 4.25
N ILE A 515 17.53 -6.60 3.94
CA ILE A 515 17.75 -8.03 3.70
C ILE A 515 18.72 -8.23 2.52
N HIS A 516 18.44 -7.55 1.40
CA HIS A 516 19.27 -7.64 0.20
C HIS A 516 20.69 -7.09 0.46
N LEU A 517 20.81 -5.96 1.18
CA LEU A 517 22.12 -5.36 1.51
C LEU A 517 22.96 -6.28 2.41
N LEU A 518 22.36 -6.85 3.47
CA LEU A 518 23.05 -7.77 4.38
C LEU A 518 23.48 -9.07 3.68
N LYS A 519 22.61 -9.59 2.79
CA LYS A 519 22.93 -10.75 1.95
C LYS A 519 24.13 -10.47 1.05
N LYS A 520 24.13 -9.32 0.37
CA LYS A 520 25.23 -8.86 -0.49
C LYS A 520 26.52 -8.67 0.29
N ALA A 521 26.47 -8.18 1.53
CA ALA A 521 27.62 -8.04 2.41
C ALA A 521 28.08 -9.35 3.06
N GLY A 522 27.31 -10.45 2.92
CA GLY A 522 27.61 -11.77 3.48
C GLY A 522 27.48 -11.81 5.01
N PHE A 523 26.44 -11.16 5.55
CA PHE A 523 26.07 -11.20 6.97
C PHE A 523 25.01 -12.27 7.23
N ARG A 524 25.02 -12.82 8.44
CA ARG A 524 23.88 -13.56 8.98
C ARG A 524 22.77 -12.55 9.30
N ILE A 525 21.60 -12.72 8.70
CA ILE A 525 20.52 -11.73 8.73
C ILE A 525 19.57 -12.01 9.88
N LEU A 526 19.34 -11.03 10.73
CA LEU A 526 18.40 -11.05 11.83
C LEU A 526 17.26 -10.08 11.54
N GLY A 527 16.00 -10.53 11.67
CA GLY A 527 14.83 -9.73 11.39
C GLY A 527 14.39 -8.89 12.59
N SER A 528 14.16 -7.59 12.40
CA SER A 528 13.60 -6.68 13.40
C SER A 528 12.09 -6.45 13.20
N HIS A 529 11.41 -5.81 14.17
CA HIS A 529 9.98 -5.53 14.18
C HIS A 529 9.43 -4.84 12.93
N GLY A 530 10.25 -4.02 12.25
CA GLY A 530 9.83 -3.28 11.05
C GLY A 530 9.48 -4.17 9.84
N LEU A 531 9.82 -5.47 9.88
CA LEU A 531 9.34 -6.45 8.90
C LEU A 531 7.85 -6.79 9.07
N ASN A 532 7.22 -6.35 10.16
CA ASN A 532 5.79 -6.50 10.44
C ASN A 532 5.27 -7.95 10.36
N ILE A 533 6.02 -8.89 10.92
CA ILE A 533 5.66 -10.31 10.87
C ILE A 533 4.53 -10.58 11.88
N THR A 534 3.36 -10.97 11.37
CA THR A 534 2.12 -11.17 12.14
C THR A 534 1.48 -12.54 11.93
N ASN A 535 2.07 -13.40 11.09
CA ASN A 535 1.56 -14.72 10.78
C ASN A 535 2.68 -15.70 10.42
N SER A 536 2.37 -16.98 10.48
CA SER A 536 3.29 -18.09 10.25
C SER A 536 3.77 -18.16 8.80
N LEU A 537 2.91 -17.86 7.81
CA LEU A 537 3.30 -17.89 6.40
C LEU A 537 4.31 -16.79 6.06
N SER A 538 4.18 -15.60 6.65
CA SER A 538 5.19 -14.54 6.51
C SER A 538 6.48 -14.90 7.22
N ALA A 539 6.44 -15.58 8.38
CA ALA A 539 7.62 -16.08 9.06
C ALA A 539 8.41 -17.08 8.18
N GLU A 540 7.73 -18.05 7.57
CA GLU A 540 8.32 -18.98 6.60
C GLU A 540 8.92 -18.25 5.38
N ALA A 541 8.17 -17.26 4.82
CA ALA A 541 8.65 -16.51 3.67
C ALA A 541 9.95 -15.75 3.96
N TYR A 542 10.08 -15.12 5.13
CA TYR A 542 11.32 -14.46 5.53
C TYR A 542 12.45 -15.46 5.80
N GLY A 543 12.16 -16.62 6.38
CA GLY A 543 13.13 -17.73 6.47
C GLY A 543 13.68 -18.15 5.10
N ALA A 544 12.79 -18.31 4.11
CA ALA A 544 13.14 -18.61 2.73
C ALA A 544 13.89 -17.47 1.99
N MET A 545 13.85 -16.25 2.51
CA MET A 545 14.70 -15.14 2.04
C MET A 545 16.10 -15.16 2.64
N GLY A 546 16.37 -16.04 3.61
CA GLY A 546 17.67 -16.23 4.24
C GLY A 546 17.83 -15.57 5.60
N LEU A 547 16.73 -15.17 6.25
CA LEU A 547 16.79 -14.74 7.64
C LEU A 547 17.10 -15.91 8.56
N SER A 548 17.94 -15.66 9.55
CA SER A 548 18.34 -16.65 10.55
C SER A 548 17.49 -16.61 11.82
N ASP A 549 16.76 -15.55 12.01
CA ASP A 549 15.74 -15.37 13.04
C ASP A 549 14.83 -14.17 12.70
N ILE A 550 13.75 -14.01 13.45
CA ILE A 550 12.76 -12.95 13.26
C ILE A 550 12.29 -12.38 14.59
N THR A 551 12.09 -11.06 14.64
CA THR A 551 11.34 -10.39 15.70
C THR A 551 9.92 -10.16 15.23
N LEU A 552 8.94 -10.71 15.95
CA LEU A 552 7.52 -10.60 15.66
C LEU A 552 7.02 -9.16 15.90
N SER A 553 5.95 -8.80 15.22
CA SER A 553 5.33 -7.48 15.37
C SER A 553 4.80 -7.26 16.79
N PHE A 554 5.01 -6.07 17.33
CA PHE A 554 4.43 -5.69 18.63
C PHE A 554 2.93 -5.28 18.53
N GLU A 555 2.32 -5.42 17.35
CA GLU A 555 0.86 -5.35 17.16
C GLU A 555 0.14 -6.68 17.49
N LEU A 556 0.89 -7.73 17.84
CA LEU A 556 0.35 -9.04 18.21
C LEU A 556 -0.09 -9.07 19.68
N SER A 557 -1.22 -9.75 19.95
CA SER A 557 -1.62 -10.13 21.30
C SER A 557 -0.74 -11.27 21.82
N GLU A 558 -0.72 -11.50 23.15
CA GLU A 558 0.03 -12.61 23.76
C GLU A 558 -0.36 -13.97 23.16
N LYS A 559 -1.66 -14.20 22.92
CA LYS A 559 -2.15 -15.41 22.29
C LYS A 559 -1.61 -15.56 20.85
N ALA A 560 -1.66 -14.50 20.06
CA ALA A 560 -1.16 -14.52 18.69
C ALA A 560 0.36 -14.74 18.64
N LEU A 561 1.14 -14.09 19.52
CA LEU A 561 2.58 -14.31 19.63
C LEU A 561 2.95 -15.79 19.89
N LYS A 562 2.18 -16.46 20.73
CA LYS A 562 2.41 -17.87 21.07
C LYS A 562 2.11 -18.81 19.91
N ASN A 563 1.15 -18.49 19.09
CA ASN A 563 0.64 -19.37 18.04
C ASN A 563 1.40 -19.29 16.72
N ILE A 564 2.20 -18.22 16.48
CA ILE A 564 2.99 -18.14 15.25
C ILE A 564 4.00 -19.28 15.17
N SER A 565 3.89 -20.11 14.16
CA SER A 565 4.85 -21.15 13.83
C SER A 565 5.99 -20.60 12.97
N SER A 566 7.20 -21.12 13.14
CA SER A 566 8.37 -20.72 12.35
C SER A 566 9.47 -21.77 12.43
N ASP A 567 10.12 -22.07 11.30
CA ASP A 567 11.28 -22.96 11.24
C ASP A 567 12.56 -22.27 11.76
N ILE A 568 12.56 -20.93 11.81
CA ILE A 568 13.67 -20.14 12.34
C ILE A 568 13.30 -19.53 13.71
N PRO A 569 14.29 -19.25 14.57
CA PRO A 569 14.05 -18.64 15.88
C PRO A 569 13.23 -17.37 15.79
N ARG A 570 12.24 -17.22 16.66
CA ARG A 570 11.34 -16.08 16.76
C ARG A 570 11.39 -15.43 18.15
N GLY A 571 11.27 -14.12 18.19
CA GLY A 571 11.31 -13.39 19.46
C GLY A 571 10.45 -12.13 19.43
N ALA A 572 10.40 -11.45 20.58
CA ALA A 572 9.64 -10.20 20.74
C ALA A 572 10.38 -9.20 21.61
N TYR A 573 9.96 -7.94 21.54
CA TYR A 573 10.40 -6.92 22.50
C TYR A 573 9.64 -7.08 23.81
N ILE A 574 10.39 -7.08 24.92
CA ILE A 574 9.83 -7.14 26.26
C ILE A 574 10.01 -5.84 27.05
N TYR A 575 10.90 -4.98 26.57
CA TYR A 575 11.11 -3.65 27.13
C TYR A 575 11.46 -2.64 26.03
N GLY A 576 10.97 -1.42 26.17
CA GLY A 576 11.47 -0.24 25.46
C GLY A 576 10.40 0.79 25.12
N TYR A 577 10.83 2.01 24.82
CA TYR A 577 10.00 3.02 24.20
C TYR A 577 9.78 2.63 22.72
N LEU A 578 8.64 1.96 22.46
CA LEU A 578 8.36 1.43 21.11
C LEU A 578 8.31 2.54 20.06
N PRO A 579 8.91 2.34 18.87
CA PRO A 579 8.80 3.26 17.75
C PRO A 579 7.36 3.24 17.21
N ILE A 580 6.64 4.36 17.34
CA ILE A 580 5.24 4.46 16.89
C ILE A 580 5.07 5.16 15.55
N MET A 581 6.08 5.89 15.09
CA MET A 581 6.07 6.52 13.77
C MET A 581 7.49 6.78 13.26
N LEU A 582 7.77 6.33 12.05
CA LEU A 582 9.02 6.55 11.34
C LEU A 582 8.78 7.63 10.27
N MET A 583 9.57 8.72 10.25
CA MET A 583 9.30 9.91 9.44
C MET A 583 10.53 10.40 8.70
N ARG A 584 10.38 10.73 7.42
CA ARG A 584 11.43 11.40 6.65
C ARG A 584 11.41 12.93 6.83
N ALA A 585 10.24 13.56 6.78
CA ALA A 585 10.09 14.96 7.11
C ALA A 585 10.20 15.17 8.63
N CYS A 586 11.03 16.13 9.04
CA CYS A 586 11.26 16.37 10.46
C CYS A 586 10.22 17.34 11.05
N PRO A 587 9.38 16.90 12.01
CA PRO A 587 8.40 17.77 12.67
C PRO A 587 9.03 18.85 13.56
N GLN A 588 10.29 18.68 13.95
CA GLN A 588 11.04 19.61 14.82
C GLN A 588 11.79 20.71 14.04
N LYS A 589 11.77 20.65 12.71
CA LYS A 589 12.49 21.61 11.86
C LYS A 589 11.84 22.98 11.97
N SER A 590 12.66 24.02 12.15
CA SER A 590 12.28 25.43 12.06
C SER A 590 12.57 26.01 10.70
N GLU A 591 12.24 27.30 10.48
CA GLU A 591 12.65 28.04 9.29
C GLU A 591 14.17 28.12 9.15
N ASN A 592 14.90 28.16 10.28
CA ASN A 592 16.36 28.13 10.34
C ASN A 592 16.96 26.70 10.23
N GLY A 593 16.14 25.71 9.89
CA GLY A 593 16.57 24.33 9.70
C GLY A 593 16.84 23.57 11.00
N CYS A 594 18.04 22.98 11.12
CA CYS A 594 18.45 22.13 12.25
C CYS A 594 19.57 22.75 13.12
N LEU A 595 19.78 24.06 13.06
CA LEU A 595 20.92 24.71 13.70
C LEU A 595 20.92 24.54 15.23
N ASP A 596 19.72 24.58 15.87
CA ASP A 596 19.57 24.52 17.33
C ASP A 596 19.06 23.16 17.81
N CYS A 597 19.19 22.09 16.99
CA CYS A 597 18.60 20.80 17.33
C CYS A 597 19.65 19.79 17.79
N THR A 598 19.48 19.25 18.99
CA THR A 598 20.33 18.18 19.54
C THR A 598 20.05 16.82 18.94
N GLY A 599 18.93 16.66 18.18
CA GLY A 599 18.49 15.38 17.63
C GLY A 599 17.70 14.50 18.62
N ASN A 600 17.68 14.85 19.91
CA ASN A 600 16.86 14.24 20.95
C ASN A 600 15.90 15.30 21.50
N THR A 601 14.62 15.16 21.20
CA THR A 601 13.58 16.16 21.52
C THR A 601 12.28 15.45 21.89
N VAL A 602 11.21 16.22 22.11
CA VAL A 602 9.87 15.69 22.34
C VAL A 602 8.84 16.30 21.39
N LEU A 603 7.77 15.57 21.13
CA LEU A 603 6.52 16.09 20.60
C LEU A 603 5.45 15.97 21.66
N THR A 604 4.69 17.02 21.86
CA THR A 604 3.63 17.06 22.89
C THR A 604 2.26 16.91 22.22
N ASP A 605 1.46 15.98 22.70
CA ASP A 605 0.12 15.77 22.20
C ASP A 605 -0.88 16.83 22.73
N ARG A 606 -2.14 16.77 22.27
CA ARG A 606 -3.22 17.66 22.71
C ARG A 606 -3.60 17.55 24.20
N LYS A 607 -3.13 16.50 24.91
CA LYS A 607 -3.34 16.28 26.33
C LYS A 607 -2.14 16.73 27.18
N GLY A 608 -1.11 17.30 26.55
CA GLY A 608 0.13 17.70 27.22
C GLY A 608 1.07 16.54 27.54
N ILE A 609 0.92 15.40 26.87
CA ILE A 609 1.79 14.24 27.05
C ILE A 609 2.96 14.33 26.08
N ASP A 610 4.17 14.16 26.60
CA ASP A 610 5.41 14.20 25.84
C ASP A 610 5.78 12.82 25.29
N PHE A 611 6.12 12.79 24.01
CA PHE A 611 6.57 11.62 23.27
C PHE A 611 8.01 11.85 22.81
N PRO A 612 8.97 11.00 23.18
CA PRO A 612 10.35 11.11 22.72
C PRO A 612 10.46 11.05 21.20
N PHE A 613 11.22 11.97 20.62
CA PHE A 613 11.51 12.01 19.19
C PHE A 613 13.03 12.01 18.99
N LEU A 614 13.53 10.95 18.33
CA LEU A 614 14.93 10.77 18.00
C LEU A 614 15.20 11.01 16.52
N CYS A 615 16.16 11.88 16.23
CA CYS A 615 16.64 12.13 14.86
C CYS A 615 17.85 11.24 14.56
N HIS A 616 17.81 10.57 13.42
CA HIS A 616 18.88 9.71 12.94
C HIS A 616 19.63 10.43 11.81
N ASN A 617 20.77 11.05 12.15
CA ASN A 617 21.70 11.70 11.23
C ASN A 617 21.06 12.72 10.26
N LYS A 618 19.99 13.42 10.67
CA LYS A 618 19.20 14.35 9.83
C LYS A 618 18.55 13.69 8.59
N LYS A 619 18.57 12.35 8.49
CA LYS A 619 17.99 11.59 7.38
C LYS A 619 16.54 11.24 7.63
N TYR A 620 16.22 10.81 8.85
CA TYR A 620 14.87 10.51 9.30
C TYR A 620 14.73 10.69 10.82
N GLY A 621 13.50 10.69 11.32
CA GLY A 621 13.22 10.74 12.74
C GLY A 621 12.23 9.66 13.16
N VAL A 622 12.32 9.26 14.42
CA VAL A 622 11.45 8.25 15.03
C VAL A 622 10.73 8.86 16.23
N LEU A 623 9.41 8.81 16.20
CA LEU A 623 8.58 9.11 17.35
C LEU A 623 8.37 7.83 18.16
N HIS A 624 8.69 7.89 19.43
CA HIS A 624 8.53 6.78 20.35
C HIS A 624 7.30 6.95 21.23
N ASN A 625 6.78 5.86 21.76
CA ASN A 625 5.68 5.93 22.73
C ASN A 625 6.10 6.74 23.98
N SER A 626 5.14 7.41 24.61
CA SER A 626 5.39 8.22 25.83
C SER A 626 5.74 7.40 27.05
N VAL A 627 5.40 6.11 27.04
CA VAL A 627 5.62 5.17 28.15
C VAL A 627 6.28 3.91 27.61
N PRO A 628 7.34 3.37 28.26
CA PRO A 628 7.99 2.15 27.79
C PRO A 628 7.09 0.93 27.95
N LEU A 629 7.20 0.00 26.98
CA LEU A 629 6.70 -1.35 27.11
C LEU A 629 7.46 -2.08 28.22
N TYR A 630 6.77 -2.89 29.02
CA TYR A 630 7.37 -3.94 29.82
C TYR A 630 6.46 -5.16 29.90
N THR A 631 6.95 -6.28 29.46
CA THR A 631 6.24 -7.56 29.43
C THR A 631 7.13 -8.73 29.89
N GLY A 632 8.24 -8.42 30.57
CA GLY A 632 9.16 -9.41 31.10
C GLY A 632 8.59 -10.24 32.27
N ASP A 633 7.44 -9.82 32.81
CA ASP A 633 6.64 -10.53 33.82
C ASP A 633 5.67 -11.56 33.21
N LYS A 634 5.54 -11.62 31.87
CA LYS A 634 4.62 -12.51 31.18
C LYS A 634 5.27 -13.86 30.88
N ASN A 635 4.43 -14.88 30.74
CA ASN A 635 4.89 -16.20 30.30
C ASN A 635 5.14 -16.21 28.78
N LEU A 636 6.38 -15.95 28.37
CA LEU A 636 6.82 -15.93 26.97
C LEU A 636 7.65 -17.15 26.59
N ARG A 637 7.44 -18.31 27.24
CA ARG A 637 8.20 -19.56 27.02
C ARG A 637 8.15 -20.08 25.58
N ASN A 638 7.17 -19.64 24.80
CA ASN A 638 7.06 -20.03 23.38
C ASN A 638 7.95 -19.22 22.45
N LEU A 639 8.72 -18.26 22.97
CA LEU A 639 9.68 -17.48 22.20
C LEU A 639 11.09 -18.02 22.38
N ASP A 640 11.86 -18.04 21.29
CA ASP A 640 13.27 -18.44 21.32
C ASP A 640 14.18 -17.35 21.92
N PHE A 641 13.76 -16.08 21.80
CA PHE A 641 14.47 -14.94 22.41
C PHE A 641 13.55 -13.78 22.76
N VAL A 642 14.02 -12.96 23.69
CA VAL A 642 13.39 -11.69 24.07
C VAL A 642 14.39 -10.54 23.96
N THR A 643 13.93 -9.34 23.61
CA THR A 643 14.81 -8.19 23.36
C THR A 643 14.43 -6.99 24.21
N PHE A 644 15.42 -6.40 24.88
CA PHE A 644 15.36 -5.08 25.50
C PHE A 644 15.75 -4.04 24.47
N PHE A 645 14.84 -3.11 24.19
CA PHE A 645 15.03 -2.08 23.17
C PHE A 645 15.27 -0.73 23.85
N PHE A 646 16.51 -0.47 24.30
CA PHE A 646 16.89 0.78 24.94
C PHE A 646 17.09 1.89 23.90
N THR A 647 16.56 3.09 24.23
CA THR A 647 16.54 4.25 23.34
C THR A 647 17.03 5.53 24.03
N VAL A 648 16.21 6.13 24.88
CA VAL A 648 16.47 7.41 25.57
C VAL A 648 17.05 7.23 26.96
N GLU A 649 17.01 6.04 27.50
CA GLU A 649 17.43 5.70 28.85
C GLU A 649 18.93 5.98 29.06
N SER A 650 19.28 6.38 30.26
CA SER A 650 20.67 6.45 30.72
C SER A 650 21.24 5.05 30.99
N LYS A 651 22.57 4.92 31.08
CA LYS A 651 23.24 3.66 31.44
C LYS A 651 22.66 3.07 32.75
N LYS A 652 22.50 3.88 33.80
CA LYS A 652 21.96 3.43 35.09
C LYS A 652 20.53 2.91 35.01
N GLU A 653 19.69 3.53 34.18
CA GLU A 653 18.32 3.06 33.96
C GLU A 653 18.32 1.72 33.20
N CYS A 654 19.16 1.58 32.17
CA CYS A 654 19.32 0.31 31.45
C CYS A 654 19.75 -0.83 32.39
N GLU A 655 20.73 -0.57 33.25
CA GLU A 655 21.21 -1.52 34.28
C GLU A 655 20.09 -1.95 35.23
N LYS A 656 19.38 -0.99 35.83
CA LYS A 656 18.27 -1.27 36.76
C LYS A 656 17.17 -2.12 36.12
N ILE A 657 16.83 -1.83 34.87
CA ILE A 657 15.78 -2.53 34.15
C ILE A 657 16.20 -3.98 33.86
N TYR A 658 17.43 -4.17 33.39
CA TYR A 658 17.94 -5.50 33.10
C TYR A 658 18.14 -6.34 34.38
N ASP A 659 18.68 -5.73 35.45
CA ASP A 659 18.81 -6.39 36.75
C ASP A 659 17.44 -6.80 37.33
N ALA A 660 16.44 -5.93 37.25
CA ALA A 660 15.08 -6.28 37.67
C ALA A 660 14.54 -7.51 36.93
N TYR A 661 14.76 -7.63 35.62
CA TYR A 661 14.37 -8.80 34.85
C TYR A 661 15.13 -10.07 35.28
N LEU A 662 16.45 -9.97 35.44
CA LEU A 662 17.27 -11.12 35.89
C LEU A 662 16.83 -11.64 37.26
N ASN A 663 16.37 -10.78 38.14
CA ASN A 663 15.86 -11.09 39.46
C ASN A 663 14.35 -11.35 39.55
N ASN A 664 13.66 -11.50 38.38
CA ASN A 664 12.22 -11.69 38.26
C ASN A 664 11.41 -10.59 38.97
N LYS A 665 11.93 -9.35 38.99
CA LYS A 665 11.27 -8.16 39.53
C LYS A 665 10.68 -7.32 38.39
N ILE A 666 9.64 -6.56 38.73
CA ILE A 666 9.07 -5.58 37.80
C ILE A 666 9.82 -4.26 37.99
N PRO A 667 10.39 -3.66 36.91
CA PRO A 667 11.06 -2.34 37.06
C PRO A 667 10.12 -1.26 37.59
N GLU A 668 10.65 -0.31 38.33
CA GLU A 668 9.91 0.86 38.79
C GLU A 668 9.51 1.80 37.65
N GLY A 669 8.52 2.66 37.90
CA GLY A 669 8.06 3.69 36.98
C GLY A 669 6.82 3.29 36.14
N ARG A 670 6.35 4.24 35.32
CA ARG A 670 5.21 4.01 34.41
C ARG A 670 5.63 3.09 33.28
N LYS A 671 4.77 2.14 32.96
CA LYS A 671 4.96 1.16 31.87
C LYS A 671 3.62 0.75 31.27
N THR A 672 3.69 0.18 30.08
CA THR A 672 2.52 -0.37 29.38
C THR A 672 2.80 -1.82 28.98
N ASN A 673 1.74 -2.63 28.88
CA ASN A 673 1.80 -3.95 28.29
C ASN A 673 1.67 -3.89 26.74
N GLY A 674 1.64 -2.70 26.15
CA GLY A 674 1.41 -2.52 24.73
C GLY A 674 0.05 -3.10 24.32
N LEU A 675 0.05 -3.90 23.26
CA LEU A 675 -1.14 -4.58 22.72
C LEU A 675 -1.23 -6.06 23.16
N LEU A 676 -0.31 -6.55 24.02
CA LEU A 676 -0.28 -7.96 24.44
C LEU A 676 -1.56 -8.46 25.11
N SER A 677 -2.22 -7.63 25.91
CA SER A 677 -3.48 -7.98 26.57
C SER A 677 -4.72 -7.71 25.72
N ARG A 678 -4.56 -7.32 24.46
CA ARG A 678 -5.65 -6.85 23.61
C ARG A 678 -5.55 -7.47 22.23
N GLU A 679 -6.66 -7.78 21.62
CA GLU A 679 -6.71 -8.20 20.23
C GLU A 679 -7.05 -6.99 19.35
N LEU A 680 -6.21 -6.71 18.37
CA LEU A 680 -6.53 -5.72 17.33
C LEU A 680 -7.63 -6.26 16.42
N LEU A 681 -8.52 -5.35 16.03
CA LEU A 681 -9.62 -5.62 15.10
C LEU A 681 -9.10 -5.90 13.69
#